data_d084d303993cf207cc8f6f3a0624a451
#
_entry.id   d084d303993cf207cc8f6f3a0624a451
#
_cell.length_a   1.000
_cell.length_b   1.000
_cell.length_c   1.000
_cell.angle_alpha   90.00
_cell.angle_beta   90.00
_cell.angle_gamma   90.00
#
_symmetry.space_group_name_H-M   'P 1'
#
loop_
_entity.id
_entity.type
_entity.pdbx_description
1 polymer ?
#
loop_
_entity_poly.entity_id
_entity_poly.type
_entity_poly.pdbx_seq_one_letter_code
_entity_poly.pdbx_strand_id
1 'polypeptide(L)'
;MSLLNAWFNAFLRSRRAGNLFRRRAMPEAGFGPGSAEAAPFALTTGLVTLAQQEEAELLATLESHADGLSPHEAEERLATLGPNEVDHEKPLPWWRHLWQCYRNPFNLLLTVLAAVSWLTEDIKATVVIGAMVLLSTLIRFVQEGRSNRAAERLKALVGNTARVLRRNPGTEAADVADQYFGAHLHSRRPARLLDLPIRELVPGDHIVLSAGDMIPADCRVLTAKDLFVAQAAMTGESLPVEKFAHPGDGLAGLLEQHNLLFMGTNVVSGTATAVVLATGNRSYFGTLAQRSTATDRAPTAFQAGVNSVSWLLIRFALVMVPFVLLINGWTKGDWTEAFLFALSVAVGLTPEMLPMIVTSTLAKGAVLLSRRKVIVKRLDAIQNFGAMEVLCTDKTGTLTQDRIALERHTDVFGHDSEDVLKFAYLNSHFQTGLINLLDRAVLEHVELQSSLRLSQDYHKVDEIPFDFERRRMSVVVSEREDHHELICKGAVEEMLAVCSTVRENGQDMPLDEHRLARVRQTTEELNEQGLRVVAVAMKETAASQSAYSQADECGLTLVGYVAFLDPPKESAAQALQALTAHGVEVKVFTGDNELVTARVCAQVGLDADTILTGPQIERMDDGALSRALQHHRVFARLTPLHKERLVRELRAQGKVVGFLGDGINDAPALRAADIGISVDSAVDIAKEAADIILLEKNLMVLEEGVIQGRRTFNNMLKYIRMTASSNFGNVFSVLVASAFLPFLPMLPLQLLVQNLLYDISQIAIPFDNVDEELVRKPLKWNPADIGRFMVFFGPISSIFDLTCFALMWYVFDARTPADQGLFQSGWFVVGLLTQTLIVHMIRTPKVPFLQSIAAPPLLLMTGLIMAIGVALPMSPLAGYFKLQALPAGYWPFLVAILFGYAVLTTALKRFYIRRYGWQ
;
A
#
# COMPACT_ATOMS: atom_id res chain seq x y z
N MET A 1 2.66 34.44 28.25
CA MET A 1 2.47 33.30 27.30
C MET A 1 3.48 33.22 26.16
N SER A 2 3.88 34.32 25.52
CA SER A 2 4.85 34.30 24.42
C SER A 2 6.27 33.89 24.82
N LEU A 3 6.75 34.30 25.98
CA LEU A 3 8.08 33.96 26.52
C LEU A 3 8.19 32.49 26.99
N LEU A 4 7.15 31.92 27.55
CA LEU A 4 7.07 30.51 27.93
C LEU A 4 7.07 29.60 26.70
N ASN A 5 6.37 29.99 25.63
CA ASN A 5 6.35 29.28 24.34
C ASN A 5 7.73 29.36 23.64
N ALA A 6 8.41 30.50 23.71
CA ALA A 6 9.73 30.65 23.14
C ALA A 6 10.79 29.83 23.90
N TRP A 7 10.73 29.81 25.22
CA TRP A 7 11.65 29.02 26.07
C TRP A 7 11.40 27.51 25.91
N PHE A 8 10.15 27.09 25.88
CA PHE A 8 9.77 25.68 25.70
C PHE A 8 10.16 25.17 24.31
N ASN A 9 9.98 25.99 23.26
CA ASN A 9 10.44 25.65 21.91
C ASN A 9 11.97 25.63 21.78
N ALA A 10 12.69 26.50 22.52
CA ALA A 10 14.15 26.48 22.59
C ALA A 10 14.68 25.24 23.34
N PHE A 11 14.02 24.83 24.41
CA PHE A 11 14.34 23.60 25.15
C PHE A 11 14.13 22.35 24.29
N LEU A 12 13.01 22.25 23.55
CA LEU A 12 12.73 21.12 22.64
C LEU A 12 13.67 21.05 21.43
N ARG A 13 14.23 22.20 20.98
CA ARG A 13 15.25 22.26 19.91
C ARG A 13 16.66 21.94 20.41
N SER A 14 16.89 21.88 21.71
CA SER A 14 18.20 21.51 22.22
C SER A 14 18.51 20.03 21.89
N ARG A 15 19.67 19.75 21.30
CA ARG A 15 20.13 18.38 20.97
C ARG A 15 20.12 17.41 22.16
N ARG A 16 20.09 17.93 23.41
CA ARG A 16 20.02 17.12 24.64
C ARG A 16 18.62 16.54 24.89
N ALA A 17 17.55 17.28 24.60
CA ALA A 17 16.18 16.76 24.74
C ALA A 17 15.84 15.72 23.69
N GLY A 18 16.31 15.91 22.44
CA GLY A 18 16.13 14.92 21.37
C GLY A 18 16.85 13.58 21.63
N ASN A 19 17.93 13.59 22.41
CA ASN A 19 18.67 12.37 22.76
C ASN A 19 18.09 11.61 23.97
N LEU A 20 17.28 12.26 24.82
CA LEU A 20 16.59 11.60 25.95
C LEU A 20 15.41 10.72 25.49
N PHE A 21 14.85 11.01 24.31
CA PHE A 21 13.71 10.27 23.72
C PHE A 21 14.08 9.44 22.48
N ARG A 22 15.34 9.48 22.02
CA ARG A 22 15.82 8.45 21.09
C ARG A 22 15.94 7.14 21.85
N ARG A 23 15.19 6.14 21.43
CA ARG A 23 15.37 4.75 21.88
C ARG A 23 16.87 4.42 21.78
N ARG A 24 17.55 4.27 22.90
CA ARG A 24 18.78 3.53 22.95
C ARG A 24 18.41 2.10 22.59
N ALA A 25 18.82 1.64 21.40
CA ALA A 25 18.96 0.23 21.16
C ALA A 25 19.85 -0.32 22.28
N MET A 26 19.31 -1.21 23.12
CA MET A 26 20.16 -1.96 24.03
C MET A 26 21.14 -2.79 23.19
N PRO A 27 22.43 -2.83 23.56
CA PRO A 27 23.37 -3.74 22.90
C PRO A 27 22.84 -5.17 23.10
N GLU A 28 22.64 -5.88 22.01
CA GLU A 28 22.40 -7.32 22.04
C GLU A 28 23.59 -7.98 22.73
N ALA A 29 23.30 -8.69 23.82
CA ALA A 29 24.29 -9.47 24.52
C ALA A 29 24.80 -10.63 23.62
N GLY A 30 26.07 -10.56 23.29
CA GLY A 30 26.90 -11.72 23.07
C GLY A 30 26.75 -12.50 21.78
N PHE A 31 27.19 -11.93 20.65
CA PHE A 31 27.89 -12.70 19.63
C PHE A 31 29.15 -11.93 19.24
N GLY A 32 30.28 -12.59 19.32
CA GLY A 32 31.59 -12.00 19.07
C GLY A 32 31.74 -11.50 17.62
N PRO A 33 32.61 -10.52 17.38
CA PRO A 33 32.75 -9.82 16.10
C PRO A 33 33.46 -10.62 15.00
N GLY A 34 33.37 -11.95 15.01
CA GLY A 34 34.12 -12.80 14.09
C GLY A 34 33.29 -13.57 13.03
N SER A 35 31.96 -13.66 13.14
CA SER A 35 31.18 -14.55 12.26
C SER A 35 30.28 -13.84 11.24
N ALA A 36 30.01 -12.53 11.39
CA ALA A 36 29.10 -11.82 10.50
C ALA A 36 29.77 -11.20 9.25
N GLU A 37 31.10 -11.00 9.29
CA GLU A 37 31.84 -10.46 8.13
C GLU A 37 32.26 -11.53 7.13
N ALA A 38 32.40 -12.80 7.55
CA ALA A 38 32.85 -13.89 6.68
C ALA A 38 31.75 -14.42 5.74
N ALA A 39 30.48 -14.39 6.14
CA ALA A 39 29.37 -14.93 5.35
C ALA A 39 29.08 -14.17 4.04
N PRO A 40 29.10 -12.83 3.98
CA PRO A 40 28.87 -12.10 2.74
C PRO A 40 30.01 -12.20 1.74
N PHE A 41 31.25 -12.29 2.23
CA PHE A 41 32.42 -12.48 1.37
C PHE A 41 32.38 -13.85 0.70
N ALA A 42 31.99 -14.89 1.41
CA ALA A 42 31.83 -16.24 0.88
C ALA A 42 30.69 -16.30 -0.18
N LEU A 43 29.57 -15.62 0.04
CA LEU A 43 28.48 -15.55 -0.93
C LEU A 43 28.89 -14.79 -2.20
N THR A 44 29.54 -13.65 -2.05
CA THR A 44 30.00 -12.81 -3.18
C THR A 44 31.02 -13.60 -4.02
N THR A 45 31.95 -14.24 -3.36
CA THR A 45 32.94 -15.10 -4.03
C THR A 45 32.28 -16.29 -4.72
N GLY A 46 31.27 -16.91 -4.09
CA GLY A 46 30.53 -18.03 -4.69
C GLY A 46 29.76 -17.63 -5.95
N LEU A 47 29.04 -16.50 -5.94
CA LEU A 47 28.29 -16.02 -7.11
C LEU A 47 29.22 -15.60 -8.26
N VAL A 48 30.37 -14.97 -7.97
CA VAL A 48 31.37 -14.64 -8.98
C VAL A 48 32.00 -15.90 -9.60
N THR A 49 32.27 -16.92 -8.79
CA THR A 49 32.78 -18.21 -9.31
C THR A 49 31.77 -18.88 -10.26
N LEU A 50 30.48 -18.88 -9.88
CA LEU A 50 29.41 -19.41 -10.74
C LEU A 50 29.21 -18.60 -12.01
N ALA A 51 29.46 -17.28 -11.97
CA ALA A 51 29.42 -16.42 -13.14
C ALA A 51 30.48 -16.74 -14.19
N GLN A 52 31.63 -17.26 -13.76
CA GLN A 52 32.78 -17.57 -14.62
C GLN A 52 32.71 -18.96 -15.27
N GLN A 53 31.89 -19.86 -14.75
CA GLN A 53 31.76 -21.21 -15.27
C GLN A 53 31.08 -21.23 -16.64
N GLU A 54 31.48 -22.16 -17.47
CA GLU A 54 30.75 -22.51 -18.69
C GLU A 54 29.40 -23.14 -18.34
N GLU A 55 28.42 -23.01 -19.23
CA GLU A 55 27.04 -23.45 -18.97
C GLU A 55 26.94 -24.91 -18.51
N ALA A 56 27.66 -25.83 -19.17
CA ALA A 56 27.64 -27.24 -18.82
C ALA A 56 28.21 -27.51 -17.42
N GLU A 57 29.27 -26.81 -17.04
CA GLU A 57 29.88 -26.91 -15.71
C GLU A 57 28.99 -26.31 -14.63
N LEU A 58 28.36 -25.17 -14.93
CA LEU A 58 27.40 -24.50 -14.05
C LEU A 58 26.20 -25.41 -13.75
N LEU A 59 25.61 -26.01 -14.79
CA LEU A 59 24.45 -26.90 -14.62
C LEU A 59 24.84 -28.14 -13.82
N ALA A 60 26.03 -28.69 -14.04
CA ALA A 60 26.56 -29.81 -13.23
C ALA A 60 26.76 -29.40 -11.76
N THR A 61 27.30 -28.19 -11.50
CA THR A 61 27.51 -27.67 -10.14
C THR A 61 26.20 -27.47 -9.39
N LEU A 62 25.15 -27.05 -10.11
CA LEU A 62 23.81 -26.86 -9.56
C LEU A 62 22.99 -28.16 -9.56
N GLU A 63 23.54 -29.26 -10.01
CA GLU A 63 22.82 -30.54 -10.22
C GLU A 63 21.52 -30.30 -11.01
N SER A 64 21.59 -29.45 -12.07
CA SER A 64 20.47 -29.10 -12.90
C SER A 64 20.70 -29.63 -14.33
N HIS A 65 19.67 -29.54 -15.16
CA HIS A 65 19.71 -30.10 -16.52
C HIS A 65 19.27 -29.02 -17.52
N ALA A 66 19.68 -29.12 -18.78
CA ALA A 66 19.33 -28.17 -19.84
C ALA A 66 17.80 -27.96 -19.99
N ASP A 67 16.99 -28.97 -19.69
CA ASP A 67 15.53 -28.95 -19.74
C ASP A 67 14.88 -28.58 -18.37
N GLY A 68 15.65 -28.09 -17.39
CA GLY A 68 15.21 -27.73 -16.04
C GLY A 68 15.14 -28.89 -15.06
N LEU A 69 14.64 -28.63 -13.86
CA LEU A 69 14.47 -29.61 -12.79
C LEU A 69 13.20 -30.44 -12.98
N SER A 70 13.18 -31.65 -12.46
CA SER A 70 11.95 -32.42 -12.30
C SER A 70 11.10 -31.85 -11.14
N PRO A 71 9.78 -32.09 -11.12
CA PRO A 71 8.93 -31.66 -10.01
C PRO A 71 9.37 -32.21 -8.65
N HIS A 72 9.87 -33.45 -8.60
CA HIS A 72 10.33 -34.10 -7.39
C HIS A 72 11.61 -33.47 -6.84
N GLU A 73 12.61 -33.24 -7.72
CA GLU A 73 13.86 -32.55 -7.33
C GLU A 73 13.58 -31.14 -6.80
N ALA A 74 12.65 -30.43 -7.43
CA ALA A 74 12.27 -29.09 -6.99
C ALA A 74 11.56 -29.11 -5.62
N GLU A 75 10.69 -30.08 -5.36
CA GLU A 75 10.03 -30.26 -4.06
C GLU A 75 11.04 -30.60 -2.96
N GLU A 76 11.98 -31.49 -3.23
CA GLU A 76 13.03 -31.87 -2.29
C GLU A 76 13.94 -30.69 -1.94
N ARG A 77 14.32 -29.87 -2.94
CA ARG A 77 15.09 -28.64 -2.74
C ARG A 77 14.30 -27.60 -1.95
N LEU A 78 13.01 -27.44 -2.25
CA LEU A 78 12.13 -26.54 -1.52
C LEU A 78 12.01 -26.95 -0.04
N ALA A 79 11.89 -28.23 0.23
CA ALA A 79 11.85 -28.75 1.60
C ALA A 79 13.16 -28.54 2.38
N THR A 80 14.31 -28.62 1.67
CA THR A 80 15.65 -28.53 2.29
C THR A 80 16.13 -27.08 2.43
N LEU A 81 15.91 -26.26 1.39
CA LEU A 81 16.43 -24.89 1.31
C LEU A 81 15.45 -23.85 1.83
N GLY A 82 14.16 -24.21 1.91
CA GLY A 82 13.05 -23.32 2.28
C GLY A 82 12.53 -22.48 1.10
N PRO A 83 11.44 -21.73 1.33
CA PRO A 83 10.82 -20.89 0.29
C PRO A 83 11.70 -19.71 -0.11
N ASN A 84 11.55 -19.25 -1.36
CA ASN A 84 12.22 -18.07 -1.87
C ASN A 84 11.56 -16.78 -1.32
N GLU A 85 11.76 -16.54 -0.03
CA GLU A 85 11.26 -15.37 0.68
C GLU A 85 12.42 -14.74 1.47
N VAL A 86 12.54 -13.42 1.41
CA VAL A 86 13.48 -12.66 2.24
C VAL A 86 12.80 -12.40 3.58
N ASP A 87 13.40 -12.83 4.66
CA ASP A 87 12.94 -12.59 6.03
C ASP A 87 12.98 -11.07 6.32
N HIS A 88 11.93 -10.33 5.97
CA HIS A 88 11.84 -8.89 6.28
C HIS A 88 11.52 -8.64 7.74
N GLU A 89 10.73 -9.48 8.38
CA GLU A 89 10.46 -9.54 9.82
C GLU A 89 9.80 -10.88 10.09
N LYS A 90 10.53 -11.83 10.66
CA LYS A 90 9.86 -13.02 11.22
C LYS A 90 8.84 -12.58 12.24
N PRO A 91 7.62 -13.12 12.20
CA PRO A 91 6.64 -12.81 13.22
C PRO A 91 7.27 -13.08 14.59
N LEU A 92 7.23 -12.07 15.45
CA LEU A 92 7.83 -12.17 16.77
C LEU A 92 7.29 -13.42 17.47
N PRO A 93 8.12 -14.24 18.12
CA PRO A 93 7.64 -15.37 18.88
C PRO A 93 6.63 -14.87 19.92
N TRP A 94 5.58 -15.64 20.16
CA TRP A 94 4.42 -15.24 20.98
C TRP A 94 4.81 -14.62 22.33
N TRP A 95 5.88 -15.11 22.96
CA TRP A 95 6.37 -14.61 24.26
C TRP A 95 7.06 -13.23 24.14
N ARG A 96 7.77 -12.95 23.02
CA ARG A 96 8.32 -11.60 22.75
C ARG A 96 7.22 -10.60 22.43
N HIS A 97 6.22 -11.03 21.68
CA HIS A 97 5.03 -10.21 21.41
C HIS A 97 4.27 -9.91 22.72
N LEU A 98 4.06 -10.92 23.59
CA LEU A 98 3.46 -10.73 24.91
C LEU A 98 4.29 -9.73 25.76
N TRP A 99 5.62 -9.88 25.76
CA TRP A 99 6.52 -8.96 26.45
C TRP A 99 6.46 -7.53 25.91
N GLN A 100 6.35 -7.35 24.58
CA GLN A 100 6.14 -6.03 23.98
C GLN A 100 4.80 -5.42 24.37
N CYS A 101 3.73 -6.21 24.42
CA CYS A 101 2.42 -5.75 24.89
C CYS A 101 2.47 -5.33 26.37
N TYR A 102 3.22 -6.07 27.20
CA TYR A 102 3.42 -5.72 28.61
C TYR A 102 4.27 -4.44 28.75
N ARG A 103 5.34 -4.27 27.98
CA ARG A 103 6.27 -3.13 28.07
C ARG A 103 5.67 -1.78 27.64
N ASN A 104 4.39 -1.68 27.55
CA ASN A 104 3.68 -0.43 27.35
C ASN A 104 3.90 0.49 28.57
N PRO A 105 4.12 1.82 28.39
CA PRO A 105 4.27 2.78 29.48
C PRO A 105 3.21 2.67 30.57
N PHE A 106 1.96 2.40 30.19
CA PHE A 106 0.85 2.20 31.13
C PHE A 106 1.03 0.98 32.03
N ASN A 107 1.24 -0.18 31.45
CA ASN A 107 1.43 -1.40 32.23
C ASN A 107 2.66 -1.30 33.13
N LEU A 108 3.73 -0.62 32.67
CA LEU A 108 4.89 -0.32 33.52
C LEU A 108 4.52 0.57 34.69
N LEU A 109 3.73 1.61 34.44
CA LEU A 109 3.27 2.54 35.47
C LEU A 109 2.33 1.85 36.47
N LEU A 110 1.36 1.05 35.98
CA LEU A 110 0.53 0.22 36.85
C LEU A 110 1.35 -0.77 37.66
N THR A 111 2.42 -1.33 37.09
CA THR A 111 3.31 -2.24 37.85
C THR A 111 4.06 -1.49 38.95
N VAL A 112 4.53 -0.27 38.66
CA VAL A 112 5.11 0.60 39.69
C VAL A 112 4.09 0.93 40.80
N LEU A 113 2.87 1.25 40.40
CA LEU A 113 1.78 1.53 41.34
C LEU A 113 1.44 0.30 42.20
N ALA A 114 1.38 -0.90 41.57
CA ALA A 114 1.20 -2.15 42.32
C ALA A 114 2.33 -2.42 43.30
N ALA A 115 3.58 -2.14 42.90
CA ALA A 115 4.73 -2.28 43.78
C ALA A 115 4.66 -1.30 44.97
N VAL A 116 4.27 -0.06 44.74
CA VAL A 116 4.07 0.93 45.82
C VAL A 116 2.93 0.51 46.72
N SER A 117 1.78 0.06 46.19
CA SER A 117 0.66 -0.45 46.98
C SER A 117 1.06 -1.67 47.82
N TRP A 118 1.93 -2.53 47.33
CA TRP A 118 2.48 -3.66 48.07
C TRP A 118 3.38 -3.20 49.22
N LEU A 119 4.24 -2.20 48.96
CA LEU A 119 5.11 -1.61 49.98
C LEU A 119 4.34 -0.86 51.08
N THR A 120 3.15 -0.33 50.75
CA THR A 120 2.24 0.33 51.73
C THR A 120 1.27 -0.67 52.36
N GLU A 121 1.48 -1.97 52.24
CA GLU A 121 0.67 -3.06 52.81
C GLU A 121 -0.80 -3.10 52.32
N ASP A 122 -1.15 -2.38 51.25
CA ASP A 122 -2.47 -2.48 50.58
C ASP A 122 -2.52 -3.65 49.59
N ILE A 123 -2.61 -4.88 50.15
CA ILE A 123 -2.65 -6.12 49.37
C ILE A 123 -3.85 -6.14 48.41
N LYS A 124 -5.00 -5.56 48.83
CA LYS A 124 -6.20 -5.54 47.99
C LYS A 124 -5.98 -4.70 46.72
N ALA A 125 -5.44 -3.49 46.85
CA ALA A 125 -5.11 -2.67 45.71
C ALA A 125 -4.04 -3.33 44.84
N THR A 126 -3.04 -3.94 45.40
CA THR A 126 -1.99 -4.68 44.69
C THR A 126 -2.55 -5.78 43.79
N VAL A 127 -3.46 -6.61 44.34
CA VAL A 127 -4.09 -7.70 43.57
C VAL A 127 -4.95 -7.15 42.42
N VAL A 128 -5.73 -6.13 42.65
CA VAL A 128 -6.60 -5.53 41.64
C VAL A 128 -5.78 -4.87 40.54
N ILE A 129 -4.74 -4.10 40.87
CA ILE A 129 -3.86 -3.46 39.89
C ILE A 129 -3.10 -4.53 39.11
N GLY A 130 -2.62 -5.59 39.73
CA GLY A 130 -2.00 -6.73 39.09
C GLY A 130 -2.95 -7.44 38.11
N ALA A 131 -4.22 -7.65 38.49
CA ALA A 131 -5.23 -8.17 37.60
C ALA A 131 -5.50 -7.25 36.38
N MET A 132 -5.49 -5.93 36.58
CA MET A 132 -5.62 -4.93 35.50
C MET A 132 -4.45 -5.00 34.52
N VAL A 133 -3.21 -5.09 34.99
CA VAL A 133 -2.01 -5.26 34.15
C VAL A 133 -2.13 -6.53 33.31
N LEU A 134 -2.56 -7.62 33.92
CA LEU A 134 -2.77 -8.90 33.23
C LEU A 134 -3.86 -8.80 32.16
N LEU A 135 -5.00 -8.21 32.50
CA LEU A 135 -6.15 -8.07 31.59
C LEU A 135 -5.82 -7.13 30.42
N SER A 136 -5.22 -5.96 30.67
CA SER A 136 -4.77 -5.02 29.66
C SER A 136 -3.77 -5.66 28.70
N THR A 137 -2.76 -6.35 29.24
CA THR A 137 -1.76 -7.06 28.43
C THR A 137 -2.40 -8.14 27.56
N LEU A 138 -3.34 -8.92 28.11
CA LEU A 138 -4.02 -10.01 27.39
C LEU A 138 -4.93 -9.49 26.29
N ILE A 139 -5.74 -8.46 26.56
CA ILE A 139 -6.61 -7.83 25.56
C ILE A 139 -5.77 -7.32 24.40
N ARG A 140 -4.68 -6.61 24.69
CA ARG A 140 -3.78 -6.09 23.67
C ARG A 140 -3.13 -7.20 22.86
N PHE A 141 -2.60 -8.23 23.50
CA PHE A 141 -1.98 -9.39 22.87
C PHE A 141 -2.94 -10.10 21.90
N VAL A 142 -4.17 -10.36 22.35
CA VAL A 142 -5.18 -11.04 21.51
C VAL A 142 -5.59 -10.18 20.31
N GLN A 143 -5.79 -8.87 20.50
CA GLN A 143 -6.23 -7.98 19.43
C GLN A 143 -5.12 -7.68 18.42
N GLU A 144 -3.90 -7.38 18.85
CA GLU A 144 -2.76 -7.19 17.95
C GLU A 144 -2.46 -8.49 17.19
N GLY A 145 -2.52 -9.63 17.85
CA GLY A 145 -2.33 -10.94 17.22
C GLY A 145 -3.39 -11.25 16.15
N ARG A 146 -4.66 -10.89 16.38
CA ARG A 146 -5.73 -11.04 15.37
C ARG A 146 -5.54 -10.10 14.19
N SER A 147 -5.18 -8.84 14.43
CA SER A 147 -4.95 -7.84 13.39
C SER A 147 -3.76 -8.21 12.49
N ASN A 148 -2.65 -8.64 13.09
CA ASN A 148 -1.46 -9.05 12.35
C ASN A 148 -1.72 -10.28 11.47
N ARG A 149 -2.38 -11.31 12.01
CA ARG A 149 -2.75 -12.50 11.21
C ARG A 149 -3.70 -12.17 10.06
N ALA A 150 -4.63 -11.25 10.25
CA ALA A 150 -5.51 -10.80 9.17
C ALA A 150 -4.71 -10.09 8.06
N ALA A 151 -3.78 -9.21 8.42
CA ALA A 151 -2.91 -8.51 7.47
C ALA A 151 -1.99 -9.48 6.70
N GLU A 152 -1.39 -10.47 7.39
CA GLU A 152 -0.55 -11.49 6.75
C GLU A 152 -1.32 -12.34 5.75
N ARG A 153 -2.54 -12.78 6.11
CA ARG A 153 -3.40 -13.53 5.19
C ARG A 153 -3.77 -12.74 3.93
N LEU A 154 -3.97 -11.44 4.06
CA LEU A 154 -4.29 -10.58 2.91
C LEU A 154 -3.08 -10.39 2.01
N LYS A 155 -1.87 -10.22 2.56
CA LYS A 155 -0.63 -10.16 1.78
C LYS A 155 -0.38 -11.44 0.99
N ALA A 156 -0.71 -12.60 1.55
CA ALA A 156 -0.54 -13.89 0.90
C ALA A 156 -1.49 -14.12 -0.31
N LEU A 157 -2.55 -13.31 -0.48
CA LEU A 157 -3.46 -13.41 -1.62
C LEU A 157 -2.90 -12.81 -2.91
N VAL A 158 -1.88 -11.94 -2.82
CA VAL A 158 -1.21 -11.33 -3.97
C VAL A 158 0.21 -11.87 -4.02
N GLY A 159 0.43 -12.90 -4.82
CA GLY A 159 1.75 -13.47 -5.07
C GLY A 159 2.17 -13.18 -6.51
N ASN A 160 3.40 -12.72 -6.71
CA ASN A 160 3.99 -12.69 -8.04
C ASN A 160 4.33 -14.13 -8.47
N THR A 161 4.19 -14.40 -9.77
CA THR A 161 4.55 -15.69 -10.38
C THR A 161 5.80 -15.53 -11.24
N ALA A 162 6.53 -16.61 -11.44
CA ALA A 162 7.65 -16.67 -12.38
C ALA A 162 7.39 -17.79 -13.39
N ARG A 163 7.79 -17.56 -14.63
CA ARG A 163 7.71 -18.55 -15.70
C ARG A 163 8.92 -19.47 -15.60
N VAL A 164 8.69 -20.73 -15.29
CA VAL A 164 9.72 -21.71 -15.02
C VAL A 164 9.65 -22.86 -15.99
N LEU A 165 10.79 -23.25 -16.52
CA LEU A 165 10.93 -24.42 -17.37
C LEU A 165 11.24 -25.65 -16.50
N ARG A 166 10.34 -26.62 -16.42
CA ARG A 166 10.52 -27.87 -15.69
C ARG A 166 10.28 -29.07 -16.58
N ARG A 167 10.96 -30.16 -16.28
CA ARG A 167 10.78 -31.42 -17.00
C ARG A 167 9.40 -32.02 -16.73
N ASN A 168 8.86 -32.75 -17.71
CA ASN A 168 7.57 -33.42 -17.52
C ASN A 168 7.67 -34.57 -16.49
N PRO A 169 6.66 -34.75 -15.61
CA PRO A 169 6.60 -35.92 -14.71
C PRO A 169 6.65 -37.21 -15.54
N GLY A 170 7.57 -38.11 -15.21
CA GLY A 170 7.75 -39.40 -15.90
C GLY A 170 9.01 -39.53 -16.74
N THR A 171 9.82 -38.48 -16.90
CA THR A 171 11.16 -38.58 -17.50
C THR A 171 12.17 -39.25 -16.56
N GLU A 172 11.95 -39.21 -15.24
CA GLU A 172 12.81 -39.88 -14.26
C GLU A 172 12.92 -41.41 -14.46
N ALA A 173 11.82 -42.05 -14.83
CA ALA A 173 11.84 -43.50 -15.15
C ALA A 173 12.56 -43.81 -16.48
N ALA A 174 12.62 -42.87 -17.42
CA ALA A 174 13.36 -43.01 -18.66
C ALA A 174 14.85 -42.76 -18.46
N ASP A 175 15.24 -41.79 -17.64
CA ASP A 175 16.65 -41.51 -17.31
C ASP A 175 17.29 -42.68 -16.55
N VAL A 176 16.57 -43.31 -15.62
CA VAL A 176 17.02 -44.52 -14.93
C VAL A 176 17.12 -45.71 -15.88
N ALA A 177 16.19 -45.85 -16.84
CA ALA A 177 16.20 -46.90 -17.84
C ALA A 177 17.36 -46.72 -18.85
N ASP A 178 17.65 -45.49 -19.27
CA ASP A 178 18.79 -45.20 -20.16
C ASP A 178 20.14 -45.45 -19.47
N GLN A 179 20.23 -45.16 -18.17
CA GLN A 179 21.43 -45.45 -17.35
C GLN A 179 21.67 -46.93 -17.15
N TYR A 180 20.63 -47.75 -17.09
CA TYR A 180 20.71 -49.19 -16.90
C TYR A 180 20.79 -50.01 -18.21
N PHE A 181 20.16 -49.54 -19.28
CA PHE A 181 20.01 -50.32 -20.54
C PHE A 181 20.80 -49.78 -21.75
N GLY A 182 21.48 -48.64 -21.64
CA GLY A 182 22.36 -48.10 -22.68
C GLY A 182 21.63 -47.82 -24.01
N ALA A 183 20.34 -47.67 -24.03
CA ALA A 183 19.53 -47.45 -25.23
C ALA A 183 19.27 -45.96 -25.42
N HIS A 184 19.99 -45.34 -26.37
CA HIS A 184 19.76 -43.96 -26.79
C HIS A 184 18.43 -43.81 -27.51
N LEU A 185 17.31 -43.94 -26.82
CA LEU A 185 15.97 -43.65 -27.32
C LEU A 185 15.63 -42.18 -26.93
N HIS A 186 16.23 -41.25 -27.69
CA HIS A 186 15.94 -39.84 -27.56
C HIS A 186 14.54 -39.52 -28.12
N SER A 187 13.50 -39.79 -27.33
CA SER A 187 12.25 -39.00 -27.48
C SER A 187 12.33 -37.79 -26.54
N ARG A 188 12.97 -36.71 -26.98
CA ARG A 188 12.92 -35.41 -26.29
C ARG A 188 11.46 -35.03 -26.14
N ARG A 189 10.87 -35.27 -24.95
CA ARG A 189 9.61 -34.66 -24.60
C ARG A 189 9.93 -33.22 -24.23
N PRO A 190 9.27 -32.23 -24.86
CA PRO A 190 9.58 -30.83 -24.60
C PRO A 190 9.35 -30.51 -23.11
N ALA A 191 10.30 -29.77 -22.55
CA ALA A 191 10.14 -29.21 -21.22
C ALA A 191 8.86 -28.35 -21.17
N ARG A 192 8.20 -28.32 -20.02
CA ARG A 192 6.95 -27.58 -19.84
C ARG A 192 7.23 -26.24 -19.18
N LEU A 193 6.76 -25.17 -19.80
CA LEU A 193 6.73 -23.84 -19.22
C LEU A 193 5.56 -23.76 -18.24
N LEU A 194 5.84 -23.42 -16.98
CA LEU A 194 4.88 -23.35 -15.87
C LEU A 194 4.95 -21.97 -15.23
N ASP A 195 3.79 -21.42 -14.88
CA ASP A 195 3.70 -20.24 -14.01
C ASP A 195 3.65 -20.69 -12.56
N LEU A 196 4.72 -20.43 -11.82
CA LEU A 196 4.86 -20.82 -10.41
C LEU A 196 4.93 -19.59 -9.51
N PRO A 197 4.35 -19.65 -8.30
CA PRO A 197 4.59 -18.62 -7.30
C PRO A 197 6.08 -18.43 -7.04
N ILE A 198 6.57 -17.20 -6.99
CA ILE A 198 8.02 -16.90 -6.79
C ILE A 198 8.56 -17.60 -5.53
N ARG A 199 7.78 -17.79 -4.50
CA ARG A 199 8.16 -18.48 -3.27
C ARG A 199 8.53 -19.95 -3.47
N GLU A 200 8.10 -20.58 -4.58
CA GLU A 200 8.34 -22.00 -4.89
C GLU A 200 9.57 -22.21 -5.79
N LEU A 201 10.29 -21.13 -6.13
CA LEU A 201 11.53 -21.19 -6.86
C LEU A 201 12.66 -21.75 -6.00
N VAL A 202 13.49 -22.60 -6.61
CA VAL A 202 14.64 -23.21 -5.99
C VAL A 202 15.90 -23.03 -6.85
N PRO A 203 17.11 -23.04 -6.26
CA PRO A 203 18.36 -23.05 -7.03
C PRO A 203 18.40 -24.24 -8.01
N GLY A 204 18.75 -23.94 -9.27
CA GLY A 204 18.70 -24.87 -10.39
C GLY A 204 17.44 -24.82 -11.25
N ASP A 205 16.38 -24.09 -10.85
CA ASP A 205 15.23 -23.81 -11.72
C ASP A 205 15.66 -22.93 -12.91
N HIS A 206 15.12 -23.22 -14.09
CA HIS A 206 15.31 -22.38 -15.26
C HIS A 206 14.11 -21.43 -15.40
N ILE A 207 14.36 -20.12 -15.42
CA ILE A 207 13.33 -19.10 -15.56
C ILE A 207 13.41 -18.45 -16.93
N VAL A 208 12.25 -18.03 -17.42
CA VAL A 208 12.12 -17.24 -18.67
C VAL A 208 11.71 -15.84 -18.29
N LEU A 209 12.50 -14.86 -18.75
CA LEU A 209 12.33 -13.44 -18.45
C LEU A 209 12.02 -12.66 -19.72
N SER A 210 11.15 -11.66 -19.59
CA SER A 210 10.77 -10.71 -20.62
C SER A 210 10.68 -9.30 -20.07
N ALA A 211 10.61 -8.31 -20.95
CA ALA A 211 10.43 -6.92 -20.55
C ALA A 211 9.24 -6.77 -19.59
N GLY A 212 9.47 -6.12 -18.45
CA GLY A 212 8.49 -5.91 -17.37
C GLY A 212 8.50 -6.92 -16.25
N ASP A 213 9.17 -8.05 -16.43
CA ASP A 213 9.30 -9.06 -15.38
C ASP A 213 10.26 -8.56 -14.28
N MET A 214 9.91 -8.83 -13.04
CA MET A 214 10.81 -8.67 -11.91
C MET A 214 11.67 -9.93 -11.79
N ILE A 215 12.96 -9.74 -11.57
CA ILE A 215 13.90 -10.85 -11.37
C ILE A 215 13.64 -11.46 -10.00
N PRO A 216 13.18 -12.74 -9.94
CA PRO A 216 12.60 -13.30 -8.73
C PRO A 216 13.65 -13.88 -7.75
N ALA A 217 14.89 -14.07 -8.21
CA ALA A 217 15.99 -14.67 -7.47
C ALA A 217 17.32 -14.22 -8.08
N ASP A 218 18.46 -14.50 -7.43
CA ASP A 218 19.75 -14.29 -8.09
C ASP A 218 19.96 -15.38 -9.13
N CYS A 219 20.21 -14.98 -10.39
CA CYS A 219 20.24 -15.87 -11.53
C CYS A 219 21.46 -15.64 -12.42
N ARG A 220 21.84 -16.69 -13.17
CA ARG A 220 22.83 -16.64 -14.24
C ARG A 220 22.12 -16.72 -15.57
N VAL A 221 22.40 -15.77 -16.44
CA VAL A 221 21.86 -15.75 -17.82
C VAL A 221 22.43 -16.91 -18.61
N LEU A 222 21.57 -17.71 -19.24
CA LEU A 222 21.93 -18.81 -20.17
C LEU A 222 21.79 -18.36 -21.61
N THR A 223 20.70 -17.67 -21.94
CA THR A 223 20.48 -17.02 -23.23
C THR A 223 19.92 -15.61 -23.03
N ALA A 224 20.36 -14.67 -23.82
CA ALA A 224 19.87 -13.29 -23.77
C ALA A 224 19.76 -12.74 -25.19
N LYS A 225 18.70 -11.96 -25.42
CA LYS A 225 18.52 -11.17 -26.64
C LYS A 225 18.15 -9.75 -26.26
N ASP A 226 19.05 -8.79 -26.50
CA ASP A 226 18.91 -7.38 -26.20
C ASP A 226 18.39 -7.12 -24.77
N LEU A 227 18.95 -7.85 -23.79
CA LEU A 227 18.51 -7.85 -22.40
C LEU A 227 19.09 -6.65 -21.66
N PHE A 228 18.24 -5.71 -21.29
CA PHE A 228 18.58 -4.58 -20.41
C PHE A 228 17.87 -4.69 -19.09
N VAL A 229 18.61 -4.52 -18.00
CA VAL A 229 18.12 -4.67 -16.62
C VAL A 229 18.35 -3.41 -15.82
N ALA A 230 17.31 -2.90 -15.16
CA ALA A 230 17.44 -1.79 -14.24
C ALA A 230 17.93 -2.29 -12.87
N GLN A 231 19.12 -1.88 -12.48
CA GLN A 231 19.77 -2.24 -11.22
C GLN A 231 19.84 -1.05 -10.23
N ALA A 232 19.10 0.03 -10.48
CA ALA A 232 19.11 1.27 -9.68
C ALA A 232 18.87 1.03 -8.18
N ALA A 233 18.09 0.03 -7.80
CA ALA A 233 17.84 -0.34 -6.40
C ALA A 233 19.11 -0.82 -5.66
N MET A 234 20.11 -1.30 -6.40
CA MET A 234 21.35 -1.84 -5.84
C MET A 234 22.56 -0.96 -6.08
N THR A 235 22.67 -0.38 -7.27
CA THR A 235 23.81 0.43 -7.67
C THR A 235 23.61 1.93 -7.46
N GLY A 236 22.36 2.38 -7.37
CA GLY A 236 22.00 3.80 -7.38
C GLY A 236 22.04 4.44 -8.77
N GLU A 237 22.47 3.72 -9.80
CA GLU A 237 22.56 4.20 -11.17
C GLU A 237 21.23 4.01 -11.90
N SER A 238 20.73 5.06 -12.55
CA SER A 238 19.40 5.05 -13.17
C SER A 238 19.38 4.41 -14.56
N LEU A 239 20.53 4.28 -15.22
CA LEU A 239 20.61 3.72 -16.56
C LEU A 239 20.53 2.18 -16.52
N PRO A 240 19.73 1.55 -17.40
CA PRO A 240 19.70 0.11 -17.53
C PRO A 240 21.04 -0.43 -18.01
N VAL A 241 21.41 -1.60 -17.50
CA VAL A 241 22.65 -2.30 -17.83
C VAL A 241 22.34 -3.46 -18.77
N GLU A 242 23.07 -3.56 -19.86
CA GLU A 242 22.96 -4.68 -20.80
C GLU A 242 23.58 -5.96 -20.19
N LYS A 243 22.90 -7.09 -20.38
CA LYS A 243 23.29 -8.39 -19.86
C LYS A 243 23.43 -9.44 -20.97
N PHE A 244 24.47 -10.27 -20.85
CA PHE A 244 24.86 -11.27 -21.86
C PHE A 244 24.96 -12.67 -21.25
N ALA A 245 24.93 -13.71 -22.09
CA ALA A 245 25.07 -15.10 -21.65
C ALA A 245 26.52 -15.57 -21.43
N HIS A 246 27.50 -14.83 -21.98
CA HIS A 246 28.91 -15.24 -21.91
C HIS A 246 29.43 -15.36 -20.48
N PRO A 247 30.44 -16.23 -20.25
CA PRO A 247 31.10 -16.33 -18.94
C PRO A 247 31.59 -14.96 -18.44
N GLY A 248 31.45 -14.72 -17.13
CA GLY A 248 31.78 -13.45 -16.51
C GLY A 248 33.29 -13.16 -16.46
N ASP A 249 33.65 -11.88 -16.34
CA ASP A 249 35.02 -11.45 -16.17
C ASP A 249 35.48 -11.67 -14.71
N GLY A 250 36.59 -12.35 -14.53
CA GLY A 250 37.15 -12.65 -13.23
C GLY A 250 37.68 -11.45 -12.46
N LEU A 251 37.86 -10.30 -13.12
CA LEU A 251 38.33 -9.04 -12.53
C LEU A 251 37.17 -8.07 -12.21
N ALA A 252 35.97 -8.28 -12.77
CA ALA A 252 34.82 -7.44 -12.55
C ALA A 252 34.17 -7.69 -11.17
N GLY A 253 33.70 -6.62 -10.55
CA GLY A 253 32.93 -6.68 -9.31
C GLY A 253 31.61 -7.44 -9.48
N LEU A 254 31.02 -7.96 -8.38
CA LEU A 254 29.79 -8.75 -8.42
C LEU A 254 28.65 -8.07 -9.21
N LEU A 255 28.40 -6.80 -8.98
CA LEU A 255 27.34 -6.03 -9.65
C LEU A 255 27.69 -5.66 -11.10
N GLU A 256 28.97 -5.70 -11.47
CA GLU A 256 29.48 -5.42 -12.81
C GLU A 256 29.47 -6.66 -13.72
N GLN A 257 29.20 -7.84 -13.17
CA GLN A 257 29.11 -9.08 -13.97
C GLN A 257 27.97 -8.97 -14.98
N HIS A 258 28.31 -9.13 -16.26
CA HIS A 258 27.33 -8.99 -17.36
C HIS A 258 26.30 -10.12 -17.45
N ASN A 259 26.54 -11.22 -16.77
CA ASN A 259 25.74 -12.43 -16.86
C ASN A 259 25.00 -12.78 -15.58
N LEU A 260 25.09 -11.94 -14.54
CA LEU A 260 24.35 -12.10 -13.30
C LEU A 260 23.14 -11.17 -13.26
N LEU A 261 22.04 -11.72 -12.82
CA LEU A 261 20.79 -11.01 -12.53
C LEU A 261 20.52 -11.12 -11.04
N PHE A 262 20.06 -10.03 -10.44
CA PHE A 262 19.88 -9.94 -8.98
C PHE A 262 18.41 -9.84 -8.60
N MET A 263 18.03 -10.54 -7.55
CA MET A 263 16.69 -10.49 -6.98
C MET A 263 16.25 -9.04 -6.70
N GLY A 264 15.03 -8.69 -7.12
CA GLY A 264 14.45 -7.36 -6.89
C GLY A 264 14.83 -6.30 -7.92
N THR A 265 15.60 -6.66 -8.94
CA THR A 265 15.81 -5.85 -10.17
C THR A 265 14.77 -6.21 -11.22
N ASN A 266 14.65 -5.44 -12.29
CA ASN A 266 13.64 -5.68 -13.32
C ASN A 266 14.20 -5.60 -14.73
N VAL A 267 13.61 -6.39 -15.61
CA VAL A 267 13.91 -6.36 -17.05
C VAL A 267 13.25 -5.16 -17.69
N VAL A 268 14.03 -4.30 -18.33
CA VAL A 268 13.56 -3.10 -19.04
C VAL A 268 13.21 -3.45 -20.48
N SER A 269 14.10 -4.19 -21.17
CA SER A 269 13.87 -4.63 -22.54
C SER A 269 14.53 -5.99 -22.78
N GLY A 270 14.17 -6.64 -23.89
CA GLY A 270 14.70 -7.93 -24.30
C GLY A 270 14.07 -9.13 -23.63
N THR A 271 14.66 -10.28 -23.92
CA THR A 271 14.25 -11.60 -23.39
C THR A 271 15.47 -12.40 -22.96
N ALA A 272 15.29 -13.27 -21.95
CA ALA A 272 16.35 -14.14 -21.48
C ALA A 272 15.81 -15.46 -20.92
N THR A 273 16.65 -16.50 -20.97
CA THR A 273 16.54 -17.65 -20.07
C THR A 273 17.67 -17.59 -19.06
N ALA A 274 17.38 -17.89 -17.80
CA ALA A 274 18.36 -17.82 -16.74
C ALA A 274 18.16 -18.98 -15.76
N VAL A 275 19.25 -19.44 -15.11
CA VAL A 275 19.19 -20.45 -14.06
C VAL A 275 19.28 -19.77 -12.71
N VAL A 276 18.45 -20.19 -11.76
CA VAL A 276 18.43 -19.68 -10.39
C VAL A 276 19.65 -20.20 -9.63
N LEU A 277 20.43 -19.27 -9.06
CA LEU A 277 21.62 -19.54 -8.27
C LEU A 277 21.34 -19.53 -6.77
N ALA A 278 20.65 -18.48 -6.30
CA ALA A 278 20.37 -18.26 -4.89
C ALA A 278 18.98 -17.68 -4.67
N THR A 279 18.32 -18.11 -3.58
CA THR A 279 16.95 -17.76 -3.25
C THR A 279 16.83 -17.19 -1.84
N GLY A 280 15.81 -16.34 -1.61
CA GLY A 280 15.43 -15.79 -0.32
C GLY A 280 16.60 -15.11 0.43
N ASN A 281 16.81 -15.49 1.67
CA ASN A 281 17.87 -14.91 2.51
C ASN A 281 19.30 -15.20 2.02
N ARG A 282 19.47 -16.14 1.10
CA ARG A 282 20.76 -16.49 0.48
C ARG A 282 21.02 -15.68 -0.78
N SER A 283 20.07 -14.89 -1.27
CA SER A 283 20.28 -13.94 -2.36
C SER A 283 21.13 -12.76 -1.91
N TYR A 284 21.73 -12.07 -2.86
CA TYR A 284 22.46 -10.82 -2.59
C TYR A 284 21.58 -9.77 -1.93
N PHE A 285 20.34 -9.61 -2.44
CA PHE A 285 19.34 -8.73 -1.84
C PHE A 285 18.96 -9.17 -0.42
N GLY A 286 18.78 -10.46 -0.18
CA GLY A 286 18.48 -10.99 1.16
C GLY A 286 19.57 -10.68 2.18
N THR A 287 20.84 -10.75 1.78
CA THR A 287 21.98 -10.40 2.65
C THR A 287 22.06 -8.91 2.94
N LEU A 288 21.74 -8.04 1.95
CA LEU A 288 21.65 -6.59 2.14
C LEU A 288 20.49 -6.23 3.05
N ALA A 289 19.33 -6.85 2.88
CA ALA A 289 18.14 -6.62 3.69
C ALA A 289 18.39 -6.96 5.17
N GLN A 290 19.12 -8.02 5.47
CA GLN A 290 19.52 -8.38 6.85
C GLN A 290 20.44 -7.33 7.49
N ARG A 291 21.26 -6.62 6.73
CA ARG A 291 22.12 -5.52 7.21
C ARG A 291 21.37 -4.20 7.36
N SER A 292 20.33 -3.98 6.55
CA SER A 292 19.60 -2.71 6.46
C SER A 292 18.39 -2.65 7.39
N THR A 293 18.38 -3.32 8.54
CA THR A 293 17.27 -3.25 9.52
C THR A 293 17.04 -1.87 10.15
N ALA A 294 17.67 -0.81 9.64
CA ALA A 294 17.63 0.55 10.22
C ALA A 294 17.40 1.66 9.20
N THR A 295 16.79 1.42 8.05
CA THR A 295 16.40 2.56 7.20
C THR A 295 15.05 3.08 7.69
N ASP A 296 15.08 4.09 8.56
CA ASP A 296 13.90 4.89 8.96
C ASP A 296 13.26 5.49 7.69
N ARG A 297 12.21 4.83 7.20
CA ARG A 297 11.34 5.45 6.18
C ARG A 297 10.70 6.69 6.79
N ALA A 298 10.61 7.78 6.02
CA ALA A 298 9.90 8.97 6.44
C ALA A 298 8.47 8.59 6.91
N PRO A 299 8.02 9.09 8.08
CA PRO A 299 6.71 8.75 8.60
C PRO A 299 5.62 9.16 7.60
N THR A 300 4.65 8.29 7.40
CA THR A 300 3.50 8.59 6.54
C THR A 300 2.70 9.77 7.11
N ALA A 301 1.94 10.47 6.26
CA ALA A 301 1.03 11.56 6.71
C ALA A 301 0.11 11.09 7.85
N PHE A 302 -0.27 9.83 7.82
CA PHE A 302 -1.02 9.18 8.89
C PHE A 302 -0.25 9.09 10.21
N GLN A 303 0.96 8.54 10.19
CA GLN A 303 1.80 8.43 11.40
C GLN A 303 2.11 9.82 11.97
N ALA A 304 2.38 10.80 11.11
CA ALA A 304 2.56 12.19 11.52
C ALA A 304 1.30 12.77 12.18
N GLY A 305 0.11 12.46 11.64
CA GLY A 305 -1.18 12.87 12.20
C GLY A 305 -1.43 12.27 13.59
N VAL A 306 -1.29 10.95 13.74
CA VAL A 306 -1.42 10.24 15.03
C VAL A 306 -0.41 10.76 16.06
N ASN A 307 0.83 10.96 15.66
CA ASN A 307 1.87 11.51 16.52
C ASN A 307 1.52 12.93 16.96
N SER A 308 0.97 13.78 16.08
CA SER A 308 0.56 15.14 16.41
C SER A 308 -0.54 15.17 17.47
N VAL A 309 -1.52 14.26 17.38
CA VAL A 309 -2.58 14.12 18.39
C VAL A 309 -2.01 13.61 19.71
N SER A 310 -1.15 12.60 19.69
CA SER A 310 -0.50 12.08 20.88
C SER A 310 0.31 13.18 21.59
N TRP A 311 1.06 13.99 20.84
CA TRP A 311 1.79 15.13 21.39
C TRP A 311 0.88 16.22 21.96
N LEU A 312 -0.30 16.46 21.36
CA LEU A 312 -1.30 17.38 21.90
C LEU A 312 -1.75 16.93 23.31
N LEU A 313 -2.07 15.65 23.46
CA LEU A 313 -2.50 15.07 24.74
C LEU A 313 -1.38 15.03 25.77
N ILE A 314 -0.16 14.69 25.37
CA ILE A 314 1.02 14.71 26.23
C ILE A 314 1.30 16.14 26.76
N ARG A 315 1.23 17.16 25.91
CA ARG A 315 1.38 18.57 26.33
C ARG A 315 0.33 18.97 27.36
N PHE A 316 -0.91 18.54 27.13
CA PHE A 316 -1.99 18.77 28.07
C PHE A 316 -1.71 18.08 29.41
N ALA A 317 -1.31 16.82 29.41
CA ALA A 317 -0.95 16.08 30.62
C ALA A 317 0.23 16.73 31.39
N LEU A 318 1.28 17.17 30.70
CA LEU A 318 2.43 17.84 31.29
C LEU A 318 2.08 19.15 32.05
N VAL A 319 1.00 19.79 31.65
CA VAL A 319 0.51 20.99 32.36
C VAL A 319 -0.41 20.59 33.51
N MET A 320 -1.38 19.72 33.26
CA MET A 320 -2.46 19.44 34.21
C MET A 320 -2.04 18.57 35.39
N VAL A 321 -1.17 17.58 35.19
CA VAL A 321 -0.74 16.65 36.25
C VAL A 321 0.01 17.36 37.39
N PRO A 322 0.98 18.26 37.11
CA PRO A 322 1.59 19.07 38.18
C PRO A 322 0.59 19.94 38.95
N PHE A 323 -0.42 20.51 38.27
CA PHE A 323 -1.47 21.26 38.98
C PHE A 323 -2.28 20.36 39.92
N VAL A 324 -2.67 19.17 39.47
CA VAL A 324 -3.37 18.18 40.32
C VAL A 324 -2.52 17.80 41.51
N LEU A 325 -1.23 17.53 41.31
CA LEU A 325 -0.30 17.21 42.41
C LEU A 325 -0.21 18.36 43.46
N LEU A 326 0.06 19.58 42.97
CA LEU A 326 0.24 20.74 43.85
C LEU A 326 -1.04 21.07 44.61
N ILE A 327 -2.19 21.06 43.96
CA ILE A 327 -3.46 21.36 44.62
C ILE A 327 -3.78 20.31 45.66
N ASN A 328 -3.68 19.02 45.37
CA ASN A 328 -3.97 17.96 46.34
C ASN A 328 -2.94 17.95 47.49
N GLY A 329 -1.65 18.07 47.21
CA GLY A 329 -0.61 18.14 48.21
C GLY A 329 -0.81 19.29 49.17
N TRP A 330 -1.18 20.47 48.66
CA TRP A 330 -1.43 21.65 49.47
C TRP A 330 -2.75 21.56 50.28
N THR A 331 -3.84 21.11 49.61
CA THR A 331 -5.18 21.12 50.27
C THR A 331 -5.39 19.94 51.19
N LYS A 332 -4.77 18.77 50.94
CA LYS A 332 -4.93 17.54 51.75
C LYS A 332 -3.79 17.33 52.78
N GLY A 333 -2.62 17.93 52.54
CA GLY A 333 -1.43 17.77 53.39
C GLY A 333 -0.68 16.45 53.26
N ASP A 334 -1.20 15.49 52.47
CA ASP A 334 -0.54 14.21 52.19
C ASP A 334 0.03 14.21 50.77
N TRP A 335 1.33 14.45 50.68
CA TRP A 335 2.05 14.48 49.38
C TRP A 335 2.21 13.12 48.73
N THR A 336 2.20 12.03 49.51
CA THR A 336 2.32 10.66 49.00
C THR A 336 1.05 10.27 48.28
N GLU A 337 -0.10 10.48 48.92
CA GLU A 337 -1.40 10.21 48.33
C GLU A 337 -1.68 11.14 47.12
N ALA A 338 -1.32 12.42 47.23
CA ALA A 338 -1.40 13.39 46.14
C ALA A 338 -0.55 12.99 44.94
N PHE A 339 0.65 12.44 45.16
CA PHE A 339 1.52 11.95 44.09
C PHE A 339 0.94 10.72 43.39
N LEU A 340 0.46 9.73 44.13
CA LEU A 340 -0.18 8.53 43.60
C LEU A 340 -1.43 8.87 42.81
N PHE A 341 -2.21 9.82 43.30
CA PHE A 341 -3.39 10.31 42.60
C PHE A 341 -3.03 11.05 41.31
N ALA A 342 -2.09 11.99 41.35
CA ALA A 342 -1.61 12.71 40.18
C ALA A 342 -1.01 11.75 39.13
N LEU A 343 -0.30 10.71 39.59
CA LEU A 343 0.22 9.65 38.71
C LEU A 343 -0.92 8.88 38.03
N SER A 344 -2.00 8.57 38.77
CA SER A 344 -3.17 7.88 38.21
C SER A 344 -3.92 8.73 37.18
N VAL A 345 -3.99 10.05 37.40
CA VAL A 345 -4.54 11.02 36.45
C VAL A 345 -3.67 11.09 35.20
N ALA A 346 -2.34 11.08 35.36
CA ALA A 346 -1.41 11.05 34.22
C ALA A 346 -1.62 9.81 33.34
N VAL A 347 -1.83 8.66 33.99
CA VAL A 347 -2.15 7.41 33.32
C VAL A 347 -3.45 7.54 32.52
N GLY A 348 -4.53 7.99 33.17
CA GLY A 348 -5.83 8.13 32.49
C GLY A 348 -5.85 9.16 31.35
N LEU A 349 -4.86 10.09 31.29
CA LEU A 349 -4.71 11.03 30.18
C LEU A 349 -4.00 10.44 28.95
N THR A 350 -3.26 9.37 29.12
CA THR A 350 -2.53 8.76 28.00
C THR A 350 -3.48 7.90 27.16
N PRO A 351 -3.57 8.13 25.84
CA PRO A 351 -4.47 7.38 24.97
C PRO A 351 -3.88 5.99 24.63
N GLU A 352 -3.97 5.07 25.55
CA GLU A 352 -3.30 3.78 25.47
C GLU A 352 -3.85 2.86 24.38
N MET A 353 -5.16 2.90 24.24
CA MET A 353 -5.87 2.10 23.25
C MET A 353 -5.76 2.67 21.83
N LEU A 354 -5.20 3.89 21.66
CA LEU A 354 -5.12 4.53 20.33
C LEU A 354 -4.38 3.69 19.30
N PRO A 355 -3.15 3.20 19.54
CA PRO A 355 -2.45 2.38 18.54
C PRO A 355 -3.22 1.10 18.20
N MET A 356 -3.83 0.48 19.21
CA MET A 356 -4.58 -0.77 19.05
C MET A 356 -5.87 -0.56 18.26
N ILE A 357 -6.67 0.47 18.59
CA ILE A 357 -7.92 0.74 17.88
C ILE A 357 -7.64 1.17 16.45
N VAL A 358 -6.59 1.97 16.23
CA VAL A 358 -6.13 2.35 14.89
C VAL A 358 -5.79 1.10 14.08
N THR A 359 -4.93 0.23 14.59
CA THR A 359 -4.53 -1.00 13.89
C THR A 359 -5.71 -1.94 13.66
N SER A 360 -6.60 -2.09 14.64
CA SER A 360 -7.81 -2.90 14.52
C SER A 360 -8.78 -2.34 13.47
N THR A 361 -8.92 -1.01 13.41
CA THR A 361 -9.78 -0.33 12.42
C THR A 361 -9.24 -0.52 11.01
N LEU A 362 -7.93 -0.36 10.83
CA LEU A 362 -7.27 -0.57 9.53
C LEU A 362 -7.33 -2.04 9.11
N ALA A 363 -7.05 -2.98 10.01
CA ALA A 363 -7.13 -4.41 9.71
C ALA A 363 -8.56 -4.83 9.31
N LYS A 364 -9.58 -4.33 10.02
CA LYS A 364 -10.97 -4.56 9.63
C LYS A 364 -11.27 -3.91 8.28
N GLY A 365 -10.82 -2.67 8.05
CA GLY A 365 -10.95 -1.98 6.77
C GLY A 365 -10.37 -2.81 5.63
N ALA A 366 -9.16 -3.36 5.81
CA ALA A 366 -8.51 -4.23 4.84
C ALA A 366 -9.33 -5.51 4.54
N VAL A 367 -9.89 -6.15 5.56
CA VAL A 367 -10.77 -7.32 5.38
C VAL A 367 -12.05 -6.96 4.61
N LEU A 368 -12.65 -5.80 4.89
CA LEU A 368 -13.84 -5.35 4.16
C LEU A 368 -13.51 -5.01 2.70
N LEU A 369 -12.38 -4.34 2.46
CA LEU A 369 -11.87 -4.05 1.13
C LEU A 369 -11.59 -5.32 0.33
N SER A 370 -10.98 -6.33 0.95
CA SER A 370 -10.72 -7.63 0.31
C SER A 370 -12.01 -8.33 -0.14
N ARG A 371 -13.08 -8.25 0.64
CA ARG A 371 -14.41 -8.77 0.25
C ARG A 371 -14.99 -8.03 -0.97
N ARG A 372 -14.51 -6.82 -1.24
CA ARG A 372 -14.86 -5.96 -2.38
C ARG A 372 -13.80 -6.01 -3.49
N LYS A 373 -13.01 -7.08 -3.54
CA LYS A 373 -11.99 -7.30 -4.56
C LYS A 373 -10.85 -6.25 -4.55
N VAL A 374 -10.59 -5.63 -3.41
CA VAL A 374 -9.50 -4.68 -3.20
C VAL A 374 -8.54 -5.24 -2.16
N ILE A 375 -7.34 -5.61 -2.58
CA ILE A 375 -6.29 -6.12 -1.69
C ILE A 375 -5.37 -4.98 -1.29
N VAL A 376 -5.14 -4.84 -0.01
CA VAL A 376 -4.29 -3.81 0.57
C VAL A 376 -2.96 -4.43 0.97
N LYS A 377 -1.88 -4.03 0.32
CA LYS A 377 -0.50 -4.45 0.65
C LYS A 377 0.01 -3.72 1.90
N ARG A 378 -0.38 -2.46 2.09
CA ARG A 378 -0.01 -1.63 3.23
C ARG A 378 -1.25 -1.07 3.93
N LEU A 379 -1.41 -1.36 5.20
CA LEU A 379 -2.61 -0.96 5.96
C LEU A 379 -2.79 0.56 6.05
N ASP A 380 -1.71 1.32 6.12
CA ASP A 380 -1.73 2.78 6.18
C ASP A 380 -2.26 3.42 4.88
N ALA A 381 -2.14 2.73 3.74
CA ALA A 381 -2.71 3.19 2.47
C ALA A 381 -4.25 3.32 2.49
N ILE A 382 -4.95 2.56 3.35
CA ILE A 382 -6.42 2.65 3.48
C ILE A 382 -6.88 4.06 3.81
N GLN A 383 -6.14 4.75 4.67
CA GLN A 383 -6.47 6.11 5.06
C GLN A 383 -6.31 7.08 3.90
N ASN A 384 -5.16 7.02 3.20
CA ASN A 384 -4.93 7.85 2.03
C ASN A 384 -5.99 7.57 0.95
N PHE A 385 -6.40 6.29 0.81
CA PHE A 385 -7.46 5.88 -0.10
C PHE A 385 -8.79 6.58 0.20
N GLY A 386 -9.15 6.70 1.47
CA GLY A 386 -10.30 7.49 1.92
C GLY A 386 -10.12 9.01 1.78
N ALA A 387 -8.90 9.50 1.88
CA ALA A 387 -8.55 10.92 1.77
C ALA A 387 -8.30 11.39 0.34
N MET A 388 -8.31 10.50 -0.65
CA MET A 388 -7.99 10.79 -2.05
C MET A 388 -8.88 11.88 -2.64
N GLU A 389 -8.24 12.92 -3.19
CA GLU A 389 -8.87 14.05 -3.86
C GLU A 389 -8.69 14.02 -5.37
N VAL A 390 -7.57 13.48 -5.84
CA VAL A 390 -7.23 13.35 -7.26
C VAL A 390 -6.86 11.91 -7.55
N LEU A 391 -7.49 11.34 -8.57
CA LEU A 391 -7.11 10.06 -9.15
C LEU A 391 -6.48 10.32 -10.51
N CYS A 392 -5.21 10.01 -10.65
CA CYS A 392 -4.54 9.94 -11.95
C CYS A 392 -4.63 8.49 -12.47
N THR A 393 -5.04 8.31 -13.69
CA THR A 393 -5.22 6.98 -14.29
C THR A 393 -4.64 6.94 -15.69
N ASP A 394 -4.05 5.81 -16.07
CA ASP A 394 -3.77 5.57 -17.49
C ASP A 394 -5.09 5.38 -18.26
N LYS A 395 -5.07 5.66 -19.53
CA LYS A 395 -6.22 5.47 -20.44
C LYS A 395 -6.41 4.00 -20.75
N THR A 396 -5.34 3.36 -21.24
CA THR A 396 -5.38 2.02 -21.84
C THR A 396 -5.65 0.96 -20.79
N GLY A 397 -6.61 0.08 -21.06
CA GLY A 397 -6.99 -0.99 -20.17
C GLY A 397 -7.68 -0.55 -18.88
N THR A 398 -7.71 0.75 -18.53
CA THR A 398 -8.43 1.30 -17.38
C THR A 398 -9.76 1.92 -17.77
N LEU A 399 -9.73 2.92 -18.65
CA LEU A 399 -10.95 3.53 -19.25
C LEU A 399 -11.46 2.72 -20.42
N THR A 400 -10.56 2.01 -21.12
CA THR A 400 -10.85 1.16 -22.25
C THR A 400 -10.87 -0.32 -21.86
N GLN A 401 -11.45 -1.15 -22.72
CA GLN A 401 -11.52 -2.59 -22.52
C GLN A 401 -10.10 -3.18 -22.60
N ASP A 402 -9.86 -4.32 -21.94
CA ASP A 402 -8.62 -5.09 -22.10
C ASP A 402 -8.58 -5.88 -23.43
N ARG A 403 -9.49 -5.60 -24.34
CA ARG A 403 -9.61 -6.20 -25.65
C ARG A 403 -9.49 -5.12 -26.70
N ILE A 404 -8.45 -5.23 -27.49
CA ILE A 404 -8.22 -4.41 -28.67
C ILE A 404 -8.69 -5.21 -29.89
N ALA A 405 -9.42 -4.57 -30.80
CA ALA A 405 -9.84 -5.17 -32.04
C ALA A 405 -9.04 -4.58 -33.20
N LEU A 406 -8.55 -5.42 -34.10
CA LEU A 406 -8.02 -4.95 -35.38
C LEU A 406 -9.20 -4.51 -36.26
N GLU A 407 -9.29 -3.20 -36.52
CA GLU A 407 -10.41 -2.60 -37.26
C GLU A 407 -10.05 -2.40 -38.73
N ARG A 408 -8.81 -1.96 -39.03
CA ARG A 408 -8.35 -1.72 -40.40
C ARG A 408 -6.90 -2.14 -40.58
N HIS A 409 -6.58 -2.60 -41.81
CA HIS A 409 -5.23 -2.84 -42.28
C HIS A 409 -5.09 -2.18 -43.67
N THR A 410 -4.31 -1.12 -43.74
CA THR A 410 -4.27 -0.25 -44.92
C THR A 410 -2.86 -0.04 -45.42
N ASP A 411 -2.75 0.20 -46.76
CA ASP A 411 -1.53 0.74 -47.34
C ASP A 411 -1.23 2.17 -46.79
N VAL A 412 -0.17 2.76 -47.26
CA VAL A 412 0.27 4.09 -46.82
C VAL A 412 -0.69 5.23 -47.21
N PHE A 413 -1.65 4.97 -48.10
CA PHE A 413 -2.66 5.90 -48.59
C PHE A 413 -4.06 5.67 -48.02
N GLY A 414 -4.22 4.69 -47.15
CA GLY A 414 -5.48 4.39 -46.47
C GLY A 414 -6.39 3.38 -47.21
N HIS A 415 -5.93 2.70 -48.28
CA HIS A 415 -6.66 1.63 -48.94
C HIS A 415 -6.38 0.31 -48.21
N ASP A 416 -7.36 -0.57 -48.13
CA ASP A 416 -7.20 -1.88 -47.52
C ASP A 416 -6.11 -2.71 -48.22
N SER A 417 -5.24 -3.35 -47.46
CA SER A 417 -4.07 -4.07 -47.97
C SER A 417 -3.83 -5.38 -47.24
N GLU A 418 -3.94 -6.50 -47.94
CA GLU A 418 -3.67 -7.84 -47.40
C GLU A 418 -2.18 -8.05 -47.12
N ASP A 419 -1.27 -7.38 -47.85
CA ASP A 419 0.17 -7.46 -47.63
C ASP A 419 0.53 -6.90 -46.23
N VAL A 420 -0.07 -5.80 -45.83
CA VAL A 420 0.12 -5.22 -44.47
C VAL A 420 -0.34 -6.18 -43.40
N LEU A 421 -1.49 -6.82 -43.59
CA LEU A 421 -2.03 -7.81 -42.67
C LEU A 421 -1.12 -9.04 -42.58
N LYS A 422 -0.60 -9.52 -43.71
CA LYS A 422 0.35 -10.63 -43.79
C LYS A 422 1.60 -10.34 -42.98
N PHE A 423 2.26 -9.20 -43.20
CA PHE A 423 3.49 -8.84 -42.51
C PHE A 423 3.23 -8.60 -41.00
N ALA A 424 2.14 -7.95 -40.64
CA ALA A 424 1.76 -7.78 -39.23
C ALA A 424 1.52 -9.12 -38.55
N TYR A 425 0.88 -10.07 -39.22
CA TYR A 425 0.65 -11.43 -38.70
C TYR A 425 1.98 -12.19 -38.50
N LEU A 426 2.85 -12.23 -39.51
CA LEU A 426 4.15 -12.87 -39.40
C LEU A 426 4.97 -12.34 -38.26
N ASN A 427 5.00 -11.00 -38.09
CA ASN A 427 5.69 -10.38 -36.99
C ASN A 427 5.08 -10.78 -35.64
N SER A 428 3.75 -10.76 -35.48
CA SER A 428 3.07 -11.15 -34.24
C SER A 428 3.15 -12.66 -33.96
N HIS A 429 3.23 -13.51 -34.99
CA HIS A 429 3.27 -14.95 -34.81
C HIS A 429 4.64 -15.47 -34.39
N PHE A 430 5.71 -14.95 -34.99
CA PHE A 430 7.07 -15.44 -34.76
C PHE A 430 7.83 -14.73 -33.66
N GLN A 431 7.27 -13.67 -33.07
CA GLN A 431 7.87 -13.03 -31.93
C GLN A 431 7.88 -13.96 -30.70
N THR A 432 8.95 -13.88 -29.89
CA THR A 432 9.03 -14.51 -28.58
C THR A 432 9.00 -13.41 -27.50
N GLY A 433 8.39 -13.68 -26.35
CA GLY A 433 8.29 -12.71 -25.27
C GLY A 433 6.87 -12.24 -24.98
N LEU A 434 6.70 -10.96 -24.72
CA LEU A 434 5.42 -10.38 -24.30
C LEU A 434 4.48 -10.22 -25.49
N ILE A 435 3.55 -11.18 -25.68
CA ILE A 435 2.45 -11.02 -26.63
C ILE A 435 1.50 -9.96 -26.04
N ASN A 436 1.53 -8.76 -26.61
CA ASN A 436 0.66 -7.67 -26.19
C ASN A 436 -0.74 -7.80 -26.79
N LEU A 437 -1.67 -6.92 -26.36
CA LEU A 437 -3.06 -6.94 -26.84
C LEU A 437 -3.18 -6.66 -28.35
N LEU A 438 -2.27 -5.87 -28.95
CA LEU A 438 -2.25 -5.58 -30.38
C LEU A 438 -1.86 -6.82 -31.17
N ASP A 439 -0.85 -7.56 -30.71
CA ASP A 439 -0.44 -8.81 -31.29
C ASP A 439 -1.56 -9.85 -31.27
N ARG A 440 -2.23 -9.96 -30.13
CA ARG A 440 -3.37 -10.87 -30.00
C ARG A 440 -4.50 -10.50 -30.93
N ALA A 441 -4.81 -9.20 -31.10
CA ALA A 441 -5.83 -8.74 -32.05
C ALA A 441 -5.49 -9.08 -33.50
N VAL A 442 -4.21 -9.00 -33.88
CA VAL A 442 -3.75 -9.42 -35.21
C VAL A 442 -3.88 -10.94 -35.38
N LEU A 443 -3.46 -11.72 -34.36
CA LEU A 443 -3.51 -13.19 -34.43
C LEU A 443 -4.94 -13.75 -34.39
N GLU A 444 -5.88 -13.06 -33.76
CA GLU A 444 -7.30 -13.44 -33.66
C GLU A 444 -8.11 -13.01 -34.89
N HIS A 445 -7.51 -12.27 -35.84
CA HIS A 445 -8.24 -11.78 -37.03
C HIS A 445 -8.61 -12.93 -37.98
N VAL A 446 -9.91 -13.23 -38.03
CA VAL A 446 -10.46 -14.46 -38.67
C VAL A 446 -10.16 -14.59 -40.15
N GLU A 447 -10.06 -13.47 -40.88
CA GLU A 447 -9.79 -13.49 -42.32
C GLU A 447 -8.44 -14.13 -42.68
N LEU A 448 -7.44 -13.98 -41.82
CA LEU A 448 -6.10 -14.50 -42.02
C LEU A 448 -5.95 -15.99 -41.69
N GLN A 449 -6.67 -16.47 -40.64
CA GLN A 449 -6.57 -17.85 -40.19
C GLN A 449 -7.12 -18.84 -41.23
N SER A 450 -8.08 -18.43 -42.04
CA SER A 450 -8.76 -19.29 -43.02
C SER A 450 -8.06 -19.37 -44.38
N SER A 451 -7.27 -18.36 -44.76
CA SER A 451 -6.71 -18.23 -46.11
C SER A 451 -5.20 -18.50 -46.23
N LEU A 452 -4.46 -18.43 -45.13
CA LEU A 452 -3.00 -18.45 -45.20
C LEU A 452 -2.38 -19.57 -44.36
N ARG A 453 -1.76 -20.54 -44.98
CA ARG A 453 -0.87 -21.53 -44.33
C ARG A 453 0.49 -20.91 -43.98
N LEU A 454 0.52 -19.63 -43.59
CA LEU A 454 1.73 -18.84 -43.36
C LEU A 454 2.69 -19.47 -42.36
N SER A 455 2.17 -20.09 -41.31
CA SER A 455 3.00 -20.78 -40.33
C SER A 455 3.69 -22.07 -40.85
N GLN A 456 3.30 -22.57 -42.04
CA GLN A 456 3.92 -23.72 -42.68
C GLN A 456 4.92 -23.30 -43.79
N ASP A 457 4.70 -22.14 -44.38
CA ASP A 457 5.50 -21.63 -45.47
C ASP A 457 6.68 -20.77 -45.00
N TYR A 458 6.59 -20.17 -43.80
CA TYR A 458 7.62 -19.32 -43.23
C TYR A 458 8.24 -19.96 -41.98
N HIS A 459 9.55 -19.73 -41.78
CA HIS A 459 10.25 -20.09 -40.55
C HIS A 459 11.00 -18.90 -40.00
N LYS A 460 11.09 -18.85 -38.68
CA LYS A 460 11.79 -17.79 -37.95
C LYS A 460 13.29 -17.97 -38.10
N VAL A 461 13.99 -16.91 -38.48
CA VAL A 461 15.44 -16.83 -38.52
C VAL A 461 15.97 -16.18 -37.24
N ASP A 462 15.46 -14.99 -36.91
CA ASP A 462 15.87 -14.22 -35.71
C ASP A 462 14.77 -13.21 -35.32
N GLU A 463 14.97 -12.48 -34.20
CA GLU A 463 14.10 -11.38 -33.80
C GLU A 463 14.88 -10.29 -33.12
N ILE A 464 14.37 -9.05 -33.18
CA ILE A 464 14.81 -7.91 -32.39
C ILE A 464 13.66 -7.55 -31.47
N PRO A 465 13.75 -7.86 -30.15
CA PRO A 465 12.64 -7.70 -29.21
C PRO A 465 12.14 -6.27 -29.10
N PHE A 466 10.92 -6.11 -28.58
CA PHE A 466 10.33 -4.80 -28.32
C PHE A 466 11.11 -4.04 -27.25
N ASP A 467 11.31 -2.75 -27.51
CA ASP A 467 11.95 -1.82 -26.58
C ASP A 467 11.06 -0.58 -26.43
N PHE A 468 10.85 -0.18 -25.17
CA PHE A 468 10.00 0.96 -24.84
C PHE A 468 10.58 2.32 -25.25
N GLU A 469 11.89 2.43 -25.45
CA GLU A 469 12.55 3.62 -25.94
C GLU A 469 12.44 3.73 -27.45
N ARG A 470 12.72 2.62 -28.17
CA ARG A 470 12.60 2.53 -29.63
C ARG A 470 11.16 2.39 -30.12
N ARG A 471 10.23 1.94 -29.28
CA ARG A 471 8.79 1.71 -29.56
C ARG A 471 8.51 0.88 -30.82
N ARG A 472 9.40 -0.04 -31.17
CA ARG A 472 9.29 -0.93 -32.31
C ARG A 472 9.92 -2.29 -32.02
N MET A 473 9.58 -3.26 -32.82
CA MET A 473 10.12 -4.61 -32.78
C MET A 473 10.22 -5.18 -34.18
N SER A 474 11.15 -6.11 -34.40
CA SER A 474 11.35 -6.75 -35.67
C SER A 474 11.43 -8.27 -35.55
N VAL A 475 10.91 -8.98 -36.52
CA VAL A 475 11.07 -10.41 -36.69
C VAL A 475 11.68 -10.66 -38.07
N VAL A 476 12.65 -11.57 -38.13
CA VAL A 476 13.27 -12.00 -39.39
C VAL A 476 12.76 -13.38 -39.70
N VAL A 477 12.14 -13.49 -40.86
CA VAL A 477 11.56 -14.74 -41.35
C VAL A 477 12.15 -15.10 -42.72
N SER A 478 12.06 -16.36 -43.12
CA SER A 478 12.44 -16.85 -44.43
C SER A 478 11.31 -17.68 -45.03
N GLU A 479 10.90 -17.36 -46.25
CA GLU A 479 9.99 -18.17 -47.09
C GLU A 479 10.80 -19.09 -47.97
N ARG A 480 11.96 -18.62 -48.46
CA ARG A 480 12.86 -19.32 -49.36
C ARG A 480 14.29 -19.30 -48.83
N GLU A 481 15.08 -20.31 -49.14
CA GLU A 481 16.46 -20.44 -48.66
C GLU A 481 17.43 -19.34 -49.16
N ASP A 482 17.00 -18.50 -50.13
CA ASP A 482 17.85 -17.52 -50.81
C ASP A 482 17.78 -16.09 -50.25
N HIS A 483 16.75 -15.74 -49.43
CA HIS A 483 16.63 -14.42 -48.82
C HIS A 483 15.86 -14.44 -47.49
N HIS A 484 16.09 -13.43 -46.65
CA HIS A 484 15.39 -13.19 -45.39
C HIS A 484 14.55 -11.93 -45.50
N GLU A 485 13.39 -11.92 -44.87
CA GLU A 485 12.51 -10.75 -44.69
C GLU A 485 12.56 -10.27 -43.26
N LEU A 486 13.14 -9.07 -43.03
CA LEU A 486 13.06 -8.37 -41.77
C LEU A 486 11.77 -7.55 -41.72
N ILE A 487 10.83 -7.93 -40.89
CA ILE A 487 9.52 -7.30 -40.74
C ILE A 487 9.50 -6.53 -39.43
N CYS A 488 9.39 -5.21 -39.50
CA CYS A 488 9.37 -4.31 -38.36
C CYS A 488 7.97 -3.71 -38.17
N LYS A 489 7.48 -3.66 -36.94
CA LYS A 489 6.26 -2.93 -36.59
C LYS A 489 6.50 -2.03 -35.40
N GLY A 490 5.87 -0.86 -35.34
CA GLY A 490 6.10 0.11 -34.30
C GLY A 490 5.25 1.37 -34.39
N ALA A 491 5.50 2.30 -33.50
CA ALA A 491 4.86 3.60 -33.52
C ALA A 491 5.26 4.37 -34.79
N VAL A 492 4.31 5.09 -35.38
CA VAL A 492 4.47 5.66 -36.73
C VAL A 492 5.68 6.58 -36.82
N GLU A 493 5.89 7.48 -35.88
CA GLU A 493 6.99 8.45 -35.91
C GLU A 493 8.37 7.79 -35.80
N GLU A 494 8.50 6.79 -34.94
CA GLU A 494 9.72 5.99 -34.77
C GLU A 494 9.99 5.09 -35.97
N MET A 495 8.94 4.63 -36.63
CA MET A 495 9.09 3.87 -37.90
C MET A 495 9.52 4.77 -39.04
N LEU A 496 8.95 5.97 -39.18
CA LEU A 496 9.36 6.94 -40.21
C LEU A 496 10.83 7.34 -40.07
N ALA A 497 11.40 7.33 -38.88
CA ALA A 497 12.82 7.65 -38.65
C ALA A 497 13.78 6.58 -39.24
N VAL A 498 13.32 5.34 -39.43
CA VAL A 498 14.12 4.20 -39.95
C VAL A 498 13.75 3.76 -41.34
N CYS A 499 12.66 4.30 -41.90
CA CYS A 499 12.22 4.04 -43.27
C CYS A 499 12.87 5.01 -44.27
N SER A 500 13.39 4.51 -45.36
CA SER A 500 13.92 5.30 -46.47
C SER A 500 13.03 5.27 -47.72
N THR A 501 12.16 4.27 -47.79
CA THR A 501 11.27 4.00 -48.93
C THR A 501 9.85 3.72 -48.44
N VAL A 502 8.90 3.84 -49.35
CA VAL A 502 7.47 3.57 -49.12
C VAL A 502 6.92 2.72 -50.26
N ARG A 503 6.08 1.78 -49.96
CA ARG A 503 5.48 0.91 -50.98
C ARG A 503 4.21 1.56 -51.54
N GLU A 504 4.26 1.87 -52.84
CA GLU A 504 3.14 2.46 -53.58
C GLU A 504 2.77 1.56 -54.75
N ASN A 505 1.56 1.04 -54.80
CA ASN A 505 1.08 0.11 -55.83
C ASN A 505 2.02 -1.08 -56.12
N GLY A 506 2.64 -1.62 -55.05
CA GLY A 506 3.56 -2.76 -55.16
C GLY A 506 4.98 -2.39 -55.59
N GLN A 507 5.32 -1.11 -55.71
CA GLN A 507 6.66 -0.63 -56.04
C GLN A 507 7.24 0.17 -54.90
N ASP A 508 8.53 -0.05 -54.61
CA ASP A 508 9.21 0.66 -53.53
C ASP A 508 9.75 2.00 -54.09
N MET A 509 9.20 3.10 -53.54
CA MET A 509 9.50 4.47 -53.94
C MET A 509 10.22 5.21 -52.83
N PRO A 510 11.14 6.15 -53.12
CA PRO A 510 11.78 6.97 -52.06
C PRO A 510 10.76 7.73 -51.22
N LEU A 511 10.97 7.81 -49.90
CA LEU A 511 10.14 8.57 -48.96
C LEU A 511 10.51 10.06 -49.05
N ASP A 512 10.02 10.78 -50.07
CA ASP A 512 10.22 12.22 -50.25
C ASP A 512 9.24 13.03 -49.40
N GLU A 513 9.42 14.36 -49.35
CA GLU A 513 8.57 15.25 -48.55
C GLU A 513 7.08 15.17 -48.89
N HIS A 514 6.74 14.97 -50.12
CA HIS A 514 5.34 14.87 -50.58
C HIS A 514 4.69 13.59 -50.09
N ARG A 515 5.41 12.47 -50.19
CA ARG A 515 4.94 11.18 -49.65
C ARG A 515 4.89 11.16 -48.14
N LEU A 516 5.88 11.77 -47.47
CA LEU A 516 5.89 11.91 -46.04
C LEU A 516 4.69 12.73 -45.52
N ALA A 517 4.33 13.82 -46.21
CA ALA A 517 3.15 14.60 -45.87
C ALA A 517 1.87 13.76 -46.06
N ARG A 518 1.76 12.97 -47.10
CA ARG A 518 0.61 12.08 -47.32
C ARG A 518 0.50 10.97 -46.30
N VAL A 519 1.63 10.33 -45.94
CA VAL A 519 1.72 9.32 -44.88
C VAL A 519 1.21 9.88 -43.54
N ARG A 520 1.66 11.08 -43.17
CA ARG A 520 1.19 11.78 -41.97
C ARG A 520 -0.30 12.09 -42.00
N GLN A 521 -0.79 12.59 -43.13
CA GLN A 521 -2.21 12.87 -43.32
C GLN A 521 -3.06 11.62 -43.13
N THR A 522 -2.69 10.48 -43.73
CA THR A 522 -3.42 9.21 -43.56
C THR A 522 -3.41 8.75 -42.10
N THR A 523 -2.30 8.92 -41.43
CA THR A 523 -2.19 8.56 -40.02
C THR A 523 -3.09 9.47 -39.14
N GLU A 524 -3.12 10.77 -39.41
CA GLU A 524 -4.01 11.72 -38.74
C GLU A 524 -5.48 11.37 -38.95
N GLU A 525 -5.89 11.09 -40.19
CA GLU A 525 -7.25 10.68 -40.54
C GLU A 525 -7.70 9.42 -39.78
N LEU A 526 -6.84 8.42 -39.65
CA LEU A 526 -7.10 7.21 -38.87
C LEU A 526 -7.20 7.50 -37.37
N ASN A 527 -6.31 8.35 -36.84
CA ASN A 527 -6.33 8.76 -35.43
C ASN A 527 -7.58 9.62 -35.09
N GLU A 528 -8.06 10.47 -36.02
CA GLU A 528 -9.30 11.25 -35.84
C GLU A 528 -10.52 10.35 -35.75
N GLN A 529 -10.48 9.17 -36.43
CA GLN A 529 -11.50 8.14 -36.27
C GLN A 529 -11.44 7.43 -34.92
N GLY A 530 -10.42 7.72 -34.11
CA GLY A 530 -10.24 7.11 -32.80
C GLY A 530 -9.47 5.80 -32.83
N LEU A 531 -8.83 5.49 -33.96
CA LEU A 531 -8.05 4.28 -34.12
C LEU A 531 -6.60 4.49 -33.67
N ARG A 532 -6.05 3.52 -33.01
CA ARG A 532 -4.62 3.45 -32.68
C ARG A 532 -3.86 2.85 -33.85
N VAL A 533 -2.94 3.62 -34.45
CA VAL A 533 -2.23 3.24 -35.65
C VAL A 533 -0.85 2.71 -35.30
N VAL A 534 -0.50 1.55 -35.87
CA VAL A 534 0.83 0.94 -35.81
C VAL A 534 1.34 0.78 -37.25
N ALA A 535 2.51 1.31 -37.53
CA ALA A 535 3.14 1.19 -38.83
C ALA A 535 3.82 -0.18 -39.00
N VAL A 536 3.77 -0.70 -40.22
CA VAL A 536 4.41 -1.94 -40.62
C VAL A 536 5.37 -1.65 -41.78
N ALA A 537 6.62 -2.05 -41.61
CA ALA A 537 7.67 -1.91 -42.62
C ALA A 537 8.42 -3.22 -42.80
N MET A 538 9.06 -3.37 -43.93
CA MET A 538 9.83 -4.56 -44.23
C MET A 538 11.15 -4.21 -44.92
N LYS A 539 12.09 -5.16 -44.93
CA LYS A 539 13.35 -5.09 -45.69
C LYS A 539 13.79 -6.49 -46.05
N GLU A 540 14.14 -6.69 -47.36
CA GLU A 540 14.79 -7.92 -47.78
C GLU A 540 16.28 -7.89 -47.46
N THR A 541 16.80 -8.98 -46.93
CA THR A 541 18.21 -9.14 -46.54
C THR A 541 18.74 -10.47 -47.09
N ALA A 542 20.08 -10.58 -47.23
CA ALA A 542 20.70 -11.78 -47.76
C ALA A 542 20.61 -12.94 -46.76
N ALA A 543 20.34 -14.15 -47.25
CA ALA A 543 20.26 -15.37 -46.47
C ALA A 543 21.59 -15.75 -45.71
N SER A 544 22.69 -15.11 -46.05
CA SER A 544 23.97 -15.33 -45.36
C SER A 544 24.07 -14.77 -43.96
N GLN A 545 23.16 -13.88 -43.56
CA GLN A 545 23.14 -13.28 -42.25
C GLN A 545 22.24 -14.11 -41.32
N SER A 546 22.80 -14.69 -40.24
CA SER A 546 22.07 -15.55 -39.31
C SER A 546 21.70 -14.86 -37.98
N ALA A 547 22.27 -13.68 -37.71
CA ALA A 547 21.99 -12.91 -36.50
C ALA A 547 21.73 -11.43 -36.85
N TYR A 548 20.73 -10.86 -36.23
CA TYR A 548 20.29 -9.49 -36.45
C TYR A 548 20.27 -8.70 -35.16
N SER A 549 20.51 -7.39 -35.23
CA SER A 549 20.58 -6.46 -34.11
C SER A 549 19.82 -5.18 -34.44
N GLN A 550 19.73 -4.28 -33.45
CA GLN A 550 19.09 -2.96 -33.60
C GLN A 550 19.69 -2.15 -34.76
N ALA A 551 20.97 -2.36 -35.11
CA ALA A 551 21.64 -1.67 -36.24
C ALA A 551 21.07 -2.05 -37.59
N ASP A 552 20.43 -3.21 -37.71
CA ASP A 552 19.82 -3.70 -38.97
C ASP A 552 18.45 -3.06 -39.22
N GLU A 553 17.83 -2.44 -38.21
CA GLU A 553 16.57 -1.69 -38.32
C GLU A 553 16.78 -0.33 -39.00
N CYS A 554 17.31 -0.31 -40.22
CA CYS A 554 17.52 0.91 -40.99
C CYS A 554 17.28 0.69 -42.47
N GLY A 555 16.87 1.75 -43.17
CA GLY A 555 16.59 1.69 -44.62
C GLY A 555 15.40 0.76 -44.94
N LEU A 556 14.39 0.76 -44.08
CA LEU A 556 13.19 -0.03 -44.25
C LEU A 556 12.25 0.59 -45.28
N THR A 557 11.40 -0.26 -45.92
CA THR A 557 10.27 0.16 -46.77
C THR A 557 8.99 0.16 -45.92
N LEU A 558 8.36 1.32 -45.77
CA LEU A 558 7.06 1.42 -45.15
C LEU A 558 6.00 0.79 -46.03
N VAL A 559 5.31 -0.24 -45.57
CA VAL A 559 4.26 -0.95 -46.30
C VAL A 559 2.87 -0.38 -46.02
N GLY A 560 2.58 -0.04 -44.79
CA GLY A 560 1.30 0.53 -44.42
C GLY A 560 1.02 0.50 -42.93
N TYR A 561 -0.25 0.42 -42.56
CA TYR A 561 -0.71 0.53 -41.19
C TYR A 561 -1.69 -0.56 -40.79
N VAL A 562 -1.57 -1.02 -39.54
CA VAL A 562 -2.65 -1.71 -38.85
C VAL A 562 -3.26 -0.76 -37.82
N ALA A 563 -4.57 -0.61 -37.86
CA ALA A 563 -5.31 0.33 -37.05
C ALA A 563 -6.29 -0.41 -36.13
N PHE A 564 -6.19 -0.11 -34.85
CA PHE A 564 -6.87 -0.83 -33.78
C PHE A 564 -7.89 0.07 -33.11
N LEU A 565 -9.04 -0.50 -32.79
CA LEU A 565 -10.05 0.10 -31.95
C LEU A 565 -9.82 -0.33 -30.51
N ASP A 566 -9.76 0.66 -29.61
CA ASP A 566 -9.67 0.48 -28.16
C ASP A 566 -10.98 0.98 -27.52
N PRO A 567 -12.02 0.14 -27.47
CA PRO A 567 -13.34 0.58 -27.07
C PRO A 567 -13.38 0.92 -25.56
N PRO A 568 -14.08 2.00 -25.15
CA PRO A 568 -14.24 2.32 -23.75
C PRO A 568 -15.05 1.23 -23.04
N LYS A 569 -14.79 1.07 -21.73
CA LYS A 569 -15.61 0.21 -20.87
C LYS A 569 -16.98 0.86 -20.65
N GLU A 570 -18.04 0.07 -20.75
CA GLU A 570 -19.41 0.55 -20.48
C GLU A 570 -19.55 1.14 -19.04
N SER A 571 -18.82 0.57 -18.09
CA SER A 571 -18.83 1.03 -16.70
C SER A 571 -17.99 2.27 -16.44
N ALA A 572 -17.12 2.70 -17.37
CA ALA A 572 -16.17 3.80 -17.14
C ALA A 572 -16.88 5.13 -16.87
N ALA A 573 -17.84 5.50 -17.73
CA ALA A 573 -18.60 6.76 -17.57
C ALA A 573 -19.34 6.81 -16.23
N GLN A 574 -19.99 5.71 -15.83
CA GLN A 574 -20.70 5.63 -14.56
C GLN A 574 -19.75 5.74 -13.36
N ALA A 575 -18.60 5.07 -13.42
CA ALA A 575 -17.60 5.11 -12.37
C ALA A 575 -16.96 6.50 -12.21
N LEU A 576 -16.69 7.19 -13.32
CA LEU A 576 -16.16 8.56 -13.32
C LEU A 576 -17.15 9.54 -12.69
N GLN A 577 -18.43 9.41 -13.01
CA GLN A 577 -19.49 10.21 -12.38
C GLN A 577 -19.60 9.92 -10.88
N ALA A 578 -19.55 8.66 -10.47
CA ALA A 578 -19.60 8.26 -9.07
C ALA A 578 -18.39 8.79 -8.27
N LEU A 579 -17.17 8.68 -8.80
CA LEU A 579 -15.96 9.24 -8.19
C LEU A 579 -16.07 10.76 -8.04
N THR A 580 -16.53 11.46 -9.08
CA THR A 580 -16.73 12.92 -9.06
C THR A 580 -17.78 13.32 -8.02
N ALA A 581 -18.90 12.59 -7.93
CA ALA A 581 -19.94 12.81 -6.91
C ALA A 581 -19.41 12.64 -5.49
N HIS A 582 -18.38 11.81 -5.31
CA HIS A 582 -17.66 11.64 -4.05
C HIS A 582 -16.47 12.61 -3.90
N GLY A 583 -16.35 13.63 -4.77
CA GLY A 583 -15.30 14.65 -4.66
C GLY A 583 -13.90 14.16 -4.99
N VAL A 584 -13.77 13.14 -5.85
CA VAL A 584 -12.52 12.70 -6.44
C VAL A 584 -12.43 13.23 -7.87
N GLU A 585 -11.46 14.09 -8.13
CA GLU A 585 -11.16 14.59 -9.47
C GLU A 585 -10.37 13.54 -10.24
N VAL A 586 -10.83 13.15 -11.43
CA VAL A 586 -10.10 12.19 -12.26
C VAL A 586 -9.31 12.93 -13.33
N LYS A 587 -8.02 12.57 -13.46
CA LYS A 587 -7.10 13.05 -14.48
C LYS A 587 -6.53 11.86 -15.26
N VAL A 588 -6.48 11.98 -16.58
CA VAL A 588 -5.99 10.95 -17.49
C VAL A 588 -4.57 11.25 -17.92
N PHE A 589 -3.66 10.31 -17.67
CA PHE A 589 -2.22 10.38 -17.99
C PHE A 589 -1.86 9.24 -18.96
N THR A 590 -1.71 9.53 -20.23
CA THR A 590 -1.45 8.50 -21.23
C THR A 590 -0.23 8.81 -22.11
N GLY A 591 0.43 7.75 -22.57
CA GLY A 591 1.47 7.82 -23.61
C GLY A 591 0.92 7.94 -25.02
N ASP A 592 -0.39 7.75 -25.20
CA ASP A 592 -1.04 7.78 -26.50
C ASP A 592 -1.13 9.20 -27.09
N ASN A 593 -1.46 9.23 -28.39
CA ASN A 593 -1.70 10.45 -29.15
C ASN A 593 -2.92 11.23 -28.60
N GLU A 594 -2.87 12.56 -28.69
CA GLU A 594 -3.93 13.47 -28.22
C GLU A 594 -5.28 13.26 -28.89
N LEU A 595 -5.32 12.95 -30.20
CA LEU A 595 -6.57 12.79 -30.97
C LEU A 595 -7.34 11.54 -30.49
N VAL A 596 -6.64 10.40 -30.39
CA VAL A 596 -7.21 9.15 -29.86
C VAL A 596 -7.67 9.33 -28.42
N THR A 597 -6.88 10.03 -27.61
CA THR A 597 -7.18 10.28 -26.20
C THR A 597 -8.42 11.17 -26.05
N ALA A 598 -8.51 12.23 -26.84
CA ALA A 598 -9.70 13.12 -26.86
C ALA A 598 -10.98 12.34 -27.17
N ARG A 599 -10.92 11.46 -28.17
CA ARG A 599 -12.08 10.66 -28.59
C ARG A 599 -12.56 9.73 -27.47
N VAL A 600 -11.64 8.98 -26.86
CA VAL A 600 -11.99 8.07 -25.76
C VAL A 600 -12.51 8.84 -24.54
N CYS A 601 -11.87 9.96 -24.16
CA CYS A 601 -12.32 10.79 -23.06
C CYS A 601 -13.73 11.35 -23.28
N ALA A 602 -14.03 11.83 -24.49
CA ALA A 602 -15.35 12.32 -24.86
C ALA A 602 -16.43 11.22 -24.73
N GLN A 603 -16.13 9.98 -25.15
CA GLN A 603 -17.05 8.85 -25.03
C GLN A 603 -17.37 8.46 -23.59
N VAL A 604 -16.42 8.64 -22.65
CA VAL A 604 -16.66 8.37 -21.23
C VAL A 604 -17.12 9.60 -20.43
N GLY A 605 -17.38 10.73 -21.11
CA GLY A 605 -17.91 11.96 -20.50
C GLY A 605 -16.88 12.78 -19.73
N LEU A 606 -15.58 12.61 -20.04
CA LEU A 606 -14.51 13.48 -19.55
C LEU A 606 -14.29 14.62 -20.53
N ASP A 607 -14.21 15.85 -19.97
CA ASP A 607 -13.86 17.04 -20.73
C ASP A 607 -12.41 16.95 -21.20
N ALA A 608 -12.22 16.93 -22.52
CA ALA A 608 -10.94 16.85 -23.21
C ALA A 608 -10.71 18.06 -24.15
N ASP A 609 -11.43 19.17 -23.95
CA ASP A 609 -11.30 20.36 -24.80
C ASP A 609 -9.87 20.95 -24.78
N THR A 610 -9.14 20.70 -23.69
CA THR A 610 -7.75 21.14 -23.53
C THR A 610 -6.87 19.98 -23.07
N ILE A 611 -6.06 19.47 -23.98
CA ILE A 611 -5.07 18.41 -23.70
C ILE A 611 -3.69 19.03 -23.61
N LEU A 612 -2.92 18.64 -22.60
CA LEU A 612 -1.52 19.03 -22.45
C LEU A 612 -0.63 17.88 -22.85
N THR A 613 0.35 18.14 -23.70
CA THR A 613 1.25 17.09 -24.22
C THR A 613 2.59 17.07 -23.48
N GLY A 614 3.27 15.90 -23.48
CA GLY A 614 4.59 15.72 -22.86
C GLY A 614 5.63 16.77 -23.27
N PRO A 615 5.83 17.05 -24.58
CA PRO A 615 6.75 18.11 -25.02
C PRO A 615 6.40 19.52 -24.54
N GLN A 616 5.13 19.82 -24.29
CA GLN A 616 4.72 21.09 -23.69
C GLN A 616 5.07 21.12 -22.19
N ILE A 617 4.89 19.99 -21.47
CA ILE A 617 5.22 19.83 -20.05
C ILE A 617 6.73 20.01 -19.83
N GLU A 618 7.58 19.47 -20.71
CA GLU A 618 9.03 19.63 -20.60
C GLU A 618 9.48 21.11 -20.61
N ARG A 619 8.78 21.94 -21.38
CA ARG A 619 9.10 23.38 -21.52
C ARG A 619 8.56 24.24 -20.39
N MET A 620 7.71 23.69 -19.50
CA MET A 620 7.10 24.40 -18.39
C MET A 620 8.00 24.36 -17.15
N ASP A 621 8.09 25.47 -16.46
CA ASP A 621 8.59 25.52 -15.09
C ASP A 621 7.53 24.96 -14.11
N ASP A 622 7.93 24.66 -12.88
CA ASP A 622 7.03 24.06 -11.89
C ASP A 622 5.84 24.98 -11.55
N GLY A 623 6.04 26.30 -11.58
CA GLY A 623 4.95 27.28 -11.34
C GLY A 623 3.91 27.32 -12.47
N ALA A 624 4.35 27.21 -13.73
CA ALA A 624 3.46 27.11 -14.90
C ALA A 624 2.73 25.77 -14.92
N LEU A 625 3.46 24.68 -14.60
CA LEU A 625 2.90 23.33 -14.51
C LEU A 625 1.84 23.23 -13.41
N SER A 626 2.11 23.86 -12.26
CA SER A 626 1.17 23.92 -11.14
C SER A 626 -0.16 24.57 -11.52
N ARG A 627 -0.11 25.67 -12.29
CA ARG A 627 -1.33 26.33 -12.81
C ARG A 627 -2.02 25.47 -13.87
N ALA A 628 -1.26 24.88 -14.79
CA ALA A 628 -1.83 24.02 -15.84
C ALA A 628 -2.58 22.82 -15.25
N LEU A 629 -2.06 22.20 -14.20
CA LEU A 629 -2.70 21.08 -13.51
C LEU A 629 -4.07 21.43 -12.88
N GLN A 630 -4.35 22.70 -12.62
CA GLN A 630 -5.67 23.13 -12.12
C GLN A 630 -6.74 23.19 -13.20
N HIS A 631 -6.33 23.37 -14.47
CA HIS A 631 -7.25 23.59 -15.59
C HIS A 631 -7.36 22.36 -16.53
N HIS A 632 -6.29 21.58 -16.64
CA HIS A 632 -6.28 20.42 -17.53
C HIS A 632 -6.62 19.13 -16.79
N ARG A 633 -7.40 18.27 -17.42
CA ARG A 633 -7.76 16.93 -16.92
C ARG A 633 -7.13 15.81 -17.73
N VAL A 634 -6.72 16.08 -18.97
CA VAL A 634 -6.20 15.09 -19.90
C VAL A 634 -4.79 15.47 -20.32
N PHE A 635 -3.88 14.53 -20.24
CA PHE A 635 -2.46 14.68 -20.55
C PHE A 635 -2.03 13.52 -21.48
N ALA A 636 -1.51 13.84 -22.65
CA ALA A 636 -1.19 12.90 -23.71
C ALA A 636 0.31 12.90 -24.09
N ARG A 637 0.78 11.89 -24.80
CA ARG A 637 2.19 11.69 -25.21
C ARG A 637 3.16 11.77 -24.02
N LEU A 638 2.77 11.22 -22.87
CA LEU A 638 3.58 11.26 -21.66
C LEU A 638 4.63 10.14 -21.64
N THR A 639 5.83 10.50 -21.21
CA THR A 639 6.84 9.54 -20.77
C THR A 639 6.62 9.16 -19.30
N PRO A 640 7.25 8.06 -18.81
CA PRO A 640 7.19 7.70 -17.38
C PRO A 640 7.62 8.84 -16.44
N LEU A 641 8.65 9.60 -16.82
CA LEU A 641 9.14 10.75 -16.04
C LEU A 641 8.14 11.91 -16.01
N HIS A 642 7.41 12.13 -17.11
CA HIS A 642 6.33 13.11 -17.13
C HIS A 642 5.21 12.73 -16.16
N LYS A 643 4.78 11.45 -16.15
CA LYS A 643 3.76 10.95 -15.22
C LYS A 643 4.18 11.16 -13.77
N GLU A 644 5.44 10.83 -13.44
CA GLU A 644 6.00 11.04 -12.11
C GLU A 644 6.03 12.53 -11.71
N ARG A 645 6.51 13.42 -12.59
CA ARG A 645 6.58 14.86 -12.36
C ARG A 645 5.20 15.47 -12.09
N LEU A 646 4.20 15.10 -12.89
CA LEU A 646 2.82 15.56 -12.69
C LEU A 646 2.25 15.12 -11.34
N VAL A 647 2.47 13.88 -10.93
CA VAL A 647 2.04 13.36 -9.63
C VAL A 647 2.73 14.11 -8.48
N ARG A 648 4.03 14.33 -8.57
CA ARG A 648 4.80 15.08 -7.55
C ARG A 648 4.30 16.52 -7.42
N GLU A 649 3.98 17.17 -8.53
CA GLU A 649 3.48 18.54 -8.52
C GLU A 649 2.07 18.64 -7.90
N LEU A 650 1.17 17.70 -8.21
CA LEU A 650 -0.15 17.62 -7.56
C LEU A 650 -0.03 17.44 -6.04
N ARG A 651 0.92 16.62 -5.58
CA ARG A 651 1.20 16.45 -4.15
C ARG A 651 1.79 17.71 -3.52
N ALA A 652 2.68 18.42 -4.22
CA ALA A 652 3.24 19.70 -3.77
C ALA A 652 2.15 20.76 -3.56
N GLN A 653 1.04 20.71 -4.34
CA GLN A 653 -0.15 21.53 -4.13
C GLN A 653 -0.96 21.13 -2.88
N GLY A 654 -0.54 20.11 -2.14
CA GLY A 654 -1.24 19.61 -0.94
C GLY A 654 -2.45 18.73 -1.24
N LYS A 655 -2.58 18.22 -2.47
CA LYS A 655 -3.60 17.22 -2.84
C LYS A 655 -3.17 15.83 -2.42
N VAL A 656 -4.14 15.00 -2.04
CA VAL A 656 -3.92 13.56 -1.84
C VAL A 656 -4.17 12.87 -3.17
N VAL A 657 -3.10 12.32 -3.75
CA VAL A 657 -3.09 11.81 -5.12
C VAL A 657 -3.03 10.28 -5.12
N GLY A 658 -4.01 9.67 -5.76
CA GLY A 658 -3.97 8.26 -6.18
C GLY A 658 -3.49 8.16 -7.62
N PHE A 659 -2.68 7.14 -7.91
CA PHE A 659 -2.30 6.80 -9.28
C PHE A 659 -2.67 5.35 -9.58
N LEU A 660 -3.44 5.13 -10.63
CA LEU A 660 -3.83 3.81 -11.12
C LEU A 660 -3.09 3.51 -12.42
N GLY A 661 -2.29 2.45 -12.40
CA GLY A 661 -1.52 2.00 -13.56
C GLY A 661 -1.20 0.51 -13.50
N ASP A 662 -0.95 -0.10 -14.66
CA ASP A 662 -0.69 -1.53 -14.81
C ASP A 662 0.56 -1.84 -15.65
N GLY A 663 1.13 -0.82 -16.30
CA GLY A 663 2.30 -0.94 -17.14
C GLY A 663 3.64 -0.66 -16.43
N ILE A 664 4.74 -1.03 -17.10
CA ILE A 664 6.12 -0.70 -16.67
C ILE A 664 6.28 0.81 -16.54
N ASN A 665 5.70 1.56 -17.48
CA ASN A 665 5.77 3.01 -17.58
C ASN A 665 5.12 3.74 -16.39
N ASP A 666 4.30 3.04 -15.60
CA ASP A 666 3.54 3.60 -14.49
C ASP A 666 4.25 3.46 -13.15
N ALA A 667 5.26 2.58 -13.03
CA ALA A 667 5.93 2.28 -11.78
C ALA A 667 6.53 3.51 -11.08
N PRO A 668 7.18 4.49 -11.76
CA PRO A 668 7.64 5.71 -11.12
C PRO A 668 6.50 6.55 -10.55
N ALA A 669 5.41 6.71 -11.27
CA ALA A 669 4.24 7.47 -10.84
C ALA A 669 3.48 6.78 -9.69
N LEU A 670 3.36 5.43 -9.72
CA LEU A 670 2.81 4.63 -8.62
C LEU A 670 3.56 4.85 -7.31
N ARG A 671 4.91 4.88 -7.36
CA ARG A 671 5.76 5.16 -6.18
C ARG A 671 5.70 6.61 -5.72
N ALA A 672 5.54 7.54 -6.65
CA ALA A 672 5.48 8.97 -6.37
C ALA A 672 4.13 9.40 -5.77
N ALA A 673 3.04 8.66 -6.01
CA ALA A 673 1.71 8.95 -5.50
C ALA A 673 1.61 8.75 -3.97
N ASP A 674 0.57 9.33 -3.34
CA ASP A 674 0.21 9.03 -1.96
C ASP A 674 -0.39 7.62 -1.83
N ILE A 675 -0.97 7.13 -2.95
CA ILE A 675 -1.52 5.78 -3.07
C ILE A 675 -1.23 5.27 -4.48
N GLY A 676 -0.33 4.32 -4.58
CA GLY A 676 -0.17 3.53 -5.79
C GLY A 676 -1.24 2.45 -5.86
N ILE A 677 -1.98 2.39 -6.96
CA ILE A 677 -3.04 1.42 -7.20
C ILE A 677 -2.71 0.66 -8.48
N SER A 678 -2.76 -0.66 -8.42
CA SER A 678 -2.57 -1.50 -9.60
C SER A 678 -3.63 -2.59 -9.67
N VAL A 679 -3.58 -3.41 -10.68
CA VAL A 679 -4.51 -4.52 -10.89
C VAL A 679 -3.78 -5.85 -10.84
N ASP A 680 -4.50 -6.95 -10.60
CA ASP A 680 -3.92 -8.29 -10.50
C ASP A 680 -3.28 -8.75 -11.84
N SER A 681 -3.83 -8.32 -12.95
CA SER A 681 -3.30 -8.59 -14.31
C SER A 681 -2.13 -7.69 -14.73
N ALA A 682 -1.69 -6.76 -13.86
CA ALA A 682 -0.58 -5.85 -14.16
C ALA A 682 0.77 -6.57 -14.20
N VAL A 683 1.75 -5.94 -14.83
CA VAL A 683 3.14 -6.40 -14.79
C VAL A 683 3.69 -6.34 -13.35
N ASP A 684 4.62 -7.22 -13.03
CA ASP A 684 5.11 -7.39 -11.65
C ASP A 684 5.69 -6.11 -11.04
N ILE A 685 6.41 -5.34 -11.82
CA ILE A 685 6.97 -4.06 -11.35
C ILE A 685 5.87 -3.05 -10.96
N ALA A 686 4.75 -3.02 -11.67
CA ALA A 686 3.62 -2.18 -11.33
C ALA A 686 2.92 -2.68 -10.06
N LYS A 687 2.70 -4.00 -9.94
CA LYS A 687 2.16 -4.62 -8.71
C LYS A 687 3.06 -4.36 -7.51
N GLU A 688 4.39 -4.45 -7.67
CA GLU A 688 5.33 -4.19 -6.58
C GLU A 688 5.37 -2.72 -6.16
N ALA A 689 5.28 -1.80 -7.11
CA ALA A 689 5.23 -0.36 -6.86
C ALA A 689 3.94 0.09 -6.17
N ALA A 690 2.84 -0.67 -6.30
CA ALA A 690 1.53 -0.31 -5.79
C ALA A 690 1.34 -0.65 -4.30
N ASP A 691 0.54 0.17 -3.62
CA ASP A 691 0.09 -0.05 -2.23
C ASP A 691 -1.21 -0.87 -2.16
N ILE A 692 -2.02 -0.81 -3.22
CA ILE A 692 -3.32 -1.46 -3.34
C ILE A 692 -3.39 -2.19 -4.67
N ILE A 693 -3.94 -3.41 -4.65
CA ILE A 693 -4.20 -4.21 -5.84
C ILE A 693 -5.70 -4.44 -6.00
N LEU A 694 -6.24 -4.11 -7.15
CA LEU A 694 -7.61 -4.44 -7.54
C LEU A 694 -7.62 -5.82 -8.19
N LEU A 695 -8.41 -6.76 -7.68
CA LEU A 695 -8.57 -8.10 -8.26
C LEU A 695 -9.43 -8.08 -9.54
N GLU A 696 -10.13 -7.01 -9.76
CA GLU A 696 -10.90 -6.76 -10.98
C GLU A 696 -10.53 -5.39 -11.52
N LYS A 697 -10.23 -5.30 -12.78
CA LYS A 697 -9.85 -4.07 -13.47
C LYS A 697 -11.10 -3.23 -13.79
N ASN A 698 -11.76 -2.75 -12.71
CA ASN A 698 -13.01 -2.01 -12.76
C ASN A 698 -12.98 -0.79 -11.83
N LEU A 699 -13.24 0.39 -12.38
CA LEU A 699 -13.26 1.64 -11.61
C LEU A 699 -14.40 1.72 -10.59
N MET A 700 -15.49 0.95 -10.72
CA MET A 700 -16.52 0.86 -9.69
C MET A 700 -16.02 0.17 -8.42
N VAL A 701 -15.11 -0.81 -8.56
CA VAL A 701 -14.44 -1.44 -7.42
C VAL A 701 -13.55 -0.44 -6.69
N LEU A 702 -12.90 0.45 -7.44
CA LEU A 702 -12.11 1.55 -6.90
C LEU A 702 -12.97 2.54 -6.11
N GLU A 703 -14.10 2.97 -6.68
CA GLU A 703 -15.04 3.90 -6.01
C GLU A 703 -15.54 3.31 -4.68
N GLU A 704 -15.97 2.07 -4.68
CA GLU A 704 -16.38 1.40 -3.45
C GLU A 704 -15.22 1.29 -2.44
N GLY A 705 -14.00 1.06 -2.93
CA GLY A 705 -12.79 1.09 -2.13
C GLY A 705 -12.57 2.44 -1.44
N VAL A 706 -12.74 3.55 -2.16
CA VAL A 706 -12.66 4.91 -1.61
C VAL A 706 -13.69 5.12 -0.51
N ILE A 707 -14.94 4.72 -0.73
CA ILE A 707 -16.02 4.83 0.27
C ILE A 707 -15.67 4.04 1.52
N GLN A 708 -15.19 2.81 1.37
CA GLN A 708 -14.80 1.96 2.49
C GLN A 708 -13.58 2.50 3.23
N GLY A 709 -12.61 3.08 2.53
CA GLY A 709 -11.49 3.81 3.11
C GLY A 709 -11.97 4.99 3.98
N ARG A 710 -12.93 5.77 3.50
CA ARG A 710 -13.55 6.87 4.25
C ARG A 710 -14.29 6.40 5.49
N ARG A 711 -15.03 5.31 5.41
CA ARG A 711 -15.68 4.69 6.58
C ARG A 711 -14.66 4.29 7.64
N THR A 712 -13.58 3.67 7.21
CA THR A 712 -12.48 3.25 8.09
C THR A 712 -11.84 4.44 8.79
N PHE A 713 -11.52 5.49 8.03
CA PHE A 713 -10.92 6.71 8.57
C PHE A 713 -11.86 7.48 9.51
N ASN A 714 -13.15 7.56 9.18
CA ASN A 714 -14.16 8.16 10.06
C ASN A 714 -14.25 7.47 11.42
N ASN A 715 -14.27 6.13 11.45
CA ASN A 715 -14.33 5.39 12.71
C ASN A 715 -13.08 5.62 13.57
N MET A 716 -11.94 5.79 12.96
CA MET A 716 -10.72 6.16 13.68
C MET A 716 -10.80 7.58 14.26
N LEU A 717 -11.28 8.56 13.48
CA LEU A 717 -11.48 9.94 13.98
C LEU A 717 -12.51 10.01 15.10
N LYS A 718 -13.59 9.20 15.05
CA LYS A 718 -14.54 9.09 16.16
C LYS A 718 -13.84 8.74 17.46
N TYR A 719 -13.03 7.67 17.46
CA TYR A 719 -12.29 7.25 18.63
C TYR A 719 -11.40 8.38 19.19
N ILE A 720 -10.62 9.02 18.32
CA ILE A 720 -9.69 10.09 18.72
C ILE A 720 -10.43 11.26 19.36
N ARG A 721 -11.53 11.70 18.75
CA ARG A 721 -12.35 12.80 19.29
C ARG A 721 -12.99 12.46 20.62
N MET A 722 -13.51 11.24 20.75
CA MET A 722 -14.12 10.73 21.97
C MET A 722 -13.13 10.71 23.11
N THR A 723 -11.98 10.06 22.90
CA THR A 723 -10.95 9.93 23.93
C THR A 723 -10.37 11.29 24.34
N ALA A 724 -10.06 12.15 23.36
CA ALA A 724 -9.53 13.48 23.64
C ALA A 724 -10.52 14.34 24.46
N SER A 725 -11.81 14.34 24.10
CA SER A 725 -12.84 15.13 24.79
C SER A 725 -13.11 14.58 26.18
N SER A 726 -13.20 13.26 26.34
CA SER A 726 -13.47 12.61 27.62
C SER A 726 -12.33 12.85 28.63
N ASN A 727 -11.08 12.63 28.18
CA ASN A 727 -9.90 12.82 29.02
C ASN A 727 -9.77 14.29 29.48
N PHE A 728 -10.05 15.25 28.60
CA PHE A 728 -10.02 16.66 28.93
C PHE A 728 -11.07 17.00 30.01
N GLY A 729 -12.31 16.53 29.85
CA GLY A 729 -13.38 16.77 30.81
C GLY A 729 -13.09 16.17 32.18
N ASN A 730 -12.63 14.92 32.20
CA ASN A 730 -12.30 14.25 33.48
C ASN A 730 -11.24 14.99 34.30
N VAL A 731 -10.16 15.40 33.64
CA VAL A 731 -9.08 16.10 34.34
C VAL A 731 -9.53 17.45 34.88
N PHE A 732 -10.37 18.15 34.10
CA PHE A 732 -10.93 19.41 34.57
C PHE A 732 -11.85 19.21 35.81
N SER A 733 -12.70 18.18 35.80
CA SER A 733 -13.54 17.80 36.95
C SER A 733 -12.69 17.42 38.15
N VAL A 734 -11.65 16.63 37.98
CA VAL A 734 -10.68 16.24 39.01
C VAL A 734 -10.02 17.49 39.64
N LEU A 735 -9.58 18.43 38.80
CA LEU A 735 -8.89 19.64 39.23
C LEU A 735 -9.80 20.49 40.13
N VAL A 736 -11.05 20.72 39.66
CA VAL A 736 -12.03 21.51 40.42
C VAL A 736 -12.37 20.80 41.73
N ALA A 737 -12.68 19.51 41.72
CA ALA A 737 -13.00 18.73 42.92
C ALA A 737 -11.84 18.73 43.92
N SER A 738 -10.60 18.59 43.44
CA SER A 738 -9.39 18.60 44.27
C SER A 738 -9.21 19.91 45.04
N ALA A 739 -9.66 21.02 44.50
CA ALA A 739 -9.57 22.33 45.13
C ALA A 739 -10.57 22.54 46.30
N PHE A 740 -11.76 21.91 46.24
CA PHE A 740 -12.85 22.18 47.16
C PHE A 740 -13.17 21.05 48.18
N LEU A 741 -12.90 19.77 47.79
CA LEU A 741 -13.21 18.64 48.65
C LEU A 741 -12.15 18.44 49.75
N PRO A 742 -12.54 18.04 50.99
CA PRO A 742 -11.60 17.76 52.07
C PRO A 742 -10.91 16.39 51.96
N PHE A 743 -11.33 15.57 51.00
CA PHE A 743 -10.79 14.25 50.67
C PHE A 743 -10.53 14.12 49.17
N LEU A 744 -9.86 13.08 48.71
CA LEU A 744 -9.66 12.83 47.29
C LEU A 744 -10.99 12.59 46.56
N PRO A 745 -11.22 13.26 45.44
CA PRO A 745 -12.49 13.12 44.69
C PRO A 745 -12.72 11.69 44.22
N MET A 746 -11.66 10.95 43.96
CA MET A 746 -11.67 9.53 43.61
C MET A 746 -10.33 8.90 44.03
N LEU A 747 -10.35 7.65 44.46
CA LEU A 747 -9.09 6.94 44.74
C LEU A 747 -8.35 6.55 43.43
N PRO A 748 -7.03 6.45 43.49
CA PRO A 748 -6.23 6.04 42.34
C PRO A 748 -6.74 4.77 41.67
N LEU A 749 -7.08 3.75 42.48
CA LEU A 749 -7.62 2.48 41.97
C LEU A 749 -8.97 2.64 41.25
N GLN A 750 -9.87 3.44 41.82
CA GLN A 750 -11.22 3.69 41.25
C GLN A 750 -11.07 4.40 39.87
N LEU A 751 -10.20 5.40 39.77
CA LEU A 751 -9.93 6.12 38.53
C LEU A 751 -9.37 5.21 37.45
N LEU A 752 -8.43 4.32 37.79
CA LEU A 752 -7.86 3.36 36.85
C LEU A 752 -8.89 2.35 36.36
N VAL A 753 -9.74 1.83 37.27
CA VAL A 753 -10.82 0.91 36.88
C VAL A 753 -11.84 1.59 35.98
N GLN A 754 -12.21 2.83 36.27
CA GLN A 754 -13.11 3.62 35.44
C GLN A 754 -12.56 3.82 34.03
N ASN A 755 -11.29 4.20 33.91
CA ASN A 755 -10.63 4.38 32.64
C ASN A 755 -10.54 3.07 31.84
N LEU A 756 -10.18 1.96 32.50
CA LEU A 756 -10.14 0.64 31.86
C LEU A 756 -11.52 0.21 31.33
N LEU A 757 -12.57 0.39 32.11
CA LEU A 757 -13.95 0.06 31.68
C LEU A 757 -14.37 0.95 30.50
N TYR A 758 -14.04 2.23 30.55
CA TYR A 758 -14.29 3.15 29.45
C TYR A 758 -13.55 2.74 28.17
N ASP A 759 -12.27 2.41 28.26
CA ASP A 759 -11.46 1.95 27.16
C ASP A 759 -12.01 0.67 26.53
N ILE A 760 -12.45 -0.29 27.36
CA ILE A 760 -13.12 -1.52 26.90
C ILE A 760 -14.40 -1.17 26.13
N SER A 761 -15.17 -0.17 26.56
CA SER A 761 -16.40 0.24 25.87
C SER A 761 -16.17 0.69 24.42
N GLN A 762 -14.97 1.19 24.12
CA GLN A 762 -14.59 1.71 22.82
C GLN A 762 -14.00 0.68 21.84
N ILE A 763 -13.68 -0.53 22.31
CA ILE A 763 -13.09 -1.61 21.47
C ILE A 763 -13.95 -1.93 20.24
N ALA A 764 -15.26 -1.69 20.33
CA ALA A 764 -16.19 -1.93 19.23
C ALA A 764 -16.34 -0.78 18.23
N ILE A 765 -15.69 0.37 18.41
CA ILE A 765 -15.74 1.52 17.48
C ILE A 765 -15.32 1.15 16.05
N PRO A 766 -14.32 0.30 15.80
CA PRO A 766 -14.00 -0.16 14.44
C PRO A 766 -15.19 -0.76 13.70
N PHE A 767 -16.20 -1.25 14.40
CA PHE A 767 -17.40 -1.89 13.85
C PHE A 767 -18.59 -0.93 13.71
N ASP A 768 -18.43 0.34 14.10
CA ASP A 768 -19.54 1.29 14.06
C ASP A 768 -19.93 1.71 12.64
N ASN A 769 -21.19 2.10 12.50
CA ASN A 769 -21.76 2.62 11.28
C ASN A 769 -21.28 4.05 11.04
N VAL A 770 -21.07 4.43 9.79
CA VAL A 770 -20.72 5.78 9.36
C VAL A 770 -21.87 6.35 8.52
N ASP A 771 -22.29 7.57 8.83
CA ASP A 771 -23.34 8.23 8.10
C ASP A 771 -22.90 8.56 6.67
N GLU A 772 -23.77 8.39 5.69
CA GLU A 772 -23.47 8.57 4.26
C GLU A 772 -22.93 9.96 3.91
N GLU A 773 -23.37 10.99 4.61
CA GLU A 773 -22.91 12.37 4.41
C GLU A 773 -21.40 12.52 4.69
N LEU A 774 -20.87 11.73 5.63
CA LEU A 774 -19.45 11.75 6.01
C LEU A 774 -18.54 11.01 5.02
N VAL A 775 -19.10 10.20 4.13
CA VAL A 775 -18.32 9.50 3.10
C VAL A 775 -18.35 10.19 1.74
N ARG A 776 -19.16 11.23 1.56
CA ARG A 776 -19.28 11.95 0.29
C ARG A 776 -18.06 12.79 -0.07
N LYS A 777 -17.30 13.27 0.93
CA LYS A 777 -16.15 14.16 0.71
C LYS A 777 -14.88 13.54 1.27
N PRO A 778 -13.72 13.82 0.67
CA PRO A 778 -12.42 13.44 1.23
C PRO A 778 -12.22 14.04 2.62
N LEU A 779 -11.63 13.28 3.52
CA LEU A 779 -11.31 13.72 4.87
C LEU A 779 -9.79 13.79 5.05
N LYS A 780 -9.31 14.91 5.57
CA LYS A 780 -7.89 15.14 5.89
C LYS A 780 -7.66 15.17 7.40
N TRP A 781 -6.45 14.83 7.81
CA TRP A 781 -6.01 15.06 9.18
C TRP A 781 -5.96 16.55 9.51
N ASN A 782 -6.67 16.93 10.57
CA ASN A 782 -6.65 18.29 11.08
C ASN A 782 -6.47 18.29 12.62
N PRO A 783 -5.22 18.27 13.12
CA PRO A 783 -4.95 18.29 14.56
C PRO A 783 -5.55 19.50 15.28
N ALA A 784 -5.65 20.66 14.61
CA ALA A 784 -6.24 21.88 15.18
C ALA A 784 -7.75 21.72 15.41
N ASP A 785 -8.44 20.99 14.52
CA ASP A 785 -9.86 20.69 14.71
C ASP A 785 -10.09 19.72 15.88
N ILE A 786 -9.24 18.71 16.02
CA ILE A 786 -9.29 17.78 17.16
C ILE A 786 -9.06 18.54 18.47
N GLY A 787 -8.07 19.44 18.52
CA GLY A 787 -7.84 20.29 19.69
C GLY A 787 -9.02 21.21 20.02
N ARG A 788 -9.62 21.81 19.00
CA ARG A 788 -10.83 22.65 19.14
C ARG A 788 -12.01 21.82 19.67
N PHE A 789 -12.21 20.63 19.11
CA PHE A 789 -13.25 19.70 19.51
C PHE A 789 -13.09 19.28 20.99
N MET A 790 -11.85 18.95 21.39
CA MET A 790 -11.51 18.61 22.78
C MET A 790 -11.88 19.75 23.76
N VAL A 791 -11.47 20.96 23.48
CA VAL A 791 -11.72 22.14 24.36
C VAL A 791 -13.21 22.50 24.38
N PHE A 792 -13.95 22.25 23.32
CA PHE A 792 -15.37 22.57 23.25
C PHE A 792 -16.25 21.53 23.94
N PHE A 793 -16.01 20.24 23.67
CA PHE A 793 -16.87 19.17 24.21
C PHE A 793 -16.42 18.65 25.59
N GLY A 794 -15.14 18.77 25.92
CA GLY A 794 -14.62 18.29 27.21
C GLY A 794 -15.33 18.91 28.43
N PRO A 795 -15.45 20.25 28.54
CA PRO A 795 -16.07 20.90 29.68
C PRO A 795 -17.56 20.57 29.89
N ILE A 796 -18.23 20.02 28.87
CA ILE A 796 -19.64 19.63 28.98
C ILE A 796 -19.82 18.53 30.02
N SER A 797 -18.97 17.52 30.03
CA SER A 797 -19.02 16.45 31.05
C SER A 797 -18.77 17.02 32.45
N SER A 798 -17.84 17.97 32.58
CA SER A 798 -17.49 18.57 33.84
C SER A 798 -18.64 19.33 34.50
N ILE A 799 -19.54 19.93 33.73
CA ILE A 799 -20.76 20.58 34.26
C ILE A 799 -21.59 19.54 35.02
N PHE A 800 -21.74 18.34 34.47
CA PHE A 800 -22.55 17.29 35.09
C PHE A 800 -21.79 16.55 36.21
N ASP A 801 -20.46 16.49 36.17
CA ASP A 801 -19.66 16.04 37.27
C ASP A 801 -19.79 16.99 38.47
N LEU A 802 -19.71 18.31 38.25
CA LEU A 802 -19.94 19.33 39.26
C LEU A 802 -21.37 19.27 39.82
N THR A 803 -22.35 18.98 38.96
CA THR A 803 -23.75 18.76 39.39
C THR A 803 -23.83 17.53 40.30
N CYS A 804 -23.13 16.45 39.96
CA CYS A 804 -23.01 15.27 40.81
C CYS A 804 -22.32 15.58 42.15
N PHE A 805 -21.23 16.37 42.12
CA PHE A 805 -20.57 16.81 43.37
C PHE A 805 -21.50 17.61 44.25
N ALA A 806 -22.24 18.58 43.72
CA ALA A 806 -23.24 19.34 44.44
C ALA A 806 -24.37 18.43 44.98
N LEU A 807 -24.83 17.48 44.22
CA LEU A 807 -25.84 16.49 44.63
C LEU A 807 -25.33 15.67 45.84
N MET A 808 -24.12 15.09 45.75
CA MET A 808 -23.55 14.29 46.81
C MET A 808 -23.28 15.12 48.06
N TRP A 809 -22.85 16.37 47.90
CA TRP A 809 -22.53 17.28 48.98
C TRP A 809 -23.78 17.84 49.74
N TYR A 810 -24.79 18.31 48.99
CA TYR A 810 -25.93 19.01 49.56
C TYR A 810 -27.17 18.14 49.82
N VAL A 811 -27.39 17.09 48.97
CA VAL A 811 -28.59 16.23 49.09
C VAL A 811 -28.30 14.97 49.86
N PHE A 812 -27.13 14.36 49.65
CA PHE A 812 -26.75 13.11 50.34
C PHE A 812 -25.80 13.35 51.54
N ASP A 813 -25.48 14.59 51.85
CA ASP A 813 -24.68 15.06 52.98
C ASP A 813 -23.30 14.38 53.12
N ALA A 814 -22.74 13.95 52.00
CA ALA A 814 -21.44 13.28 51.92
C ALA A 814 -20.31 14.31 51.97
N ARG A 815 -20.04 14.85 53.19
CA ARG A 815 -19.15 16.00 53.42
C ARG A 815 -17.90 15.66 54.23
N THR A 816 -17.94 14.55 54.92
CA THR A 816 -16.84 14.18 55.83
C THR A 816 -15.96 13.09 55.20
N PRO A 817 -14.71 12.93 55.67
CA PRO A 817 -13.85 11.80 55.23
C PRO A 817 -14.49 10.40 55.48
N ALA A 818 -15.45 10.29 56.44
CA ALA A 818 -16.18 9.06 56.67
C ALA A 818 -17.15 8.72 55.53
N ASP A 819 -17.68 9.74 54.83
CA ASP A 819 -18.64 9.61 53.73
C ASP A 819 -17.95 9.57 52.36
N GLN A 820 -16.61 9.59 52.36
CA GLN A 820 -15.78 9.59 51.16
C GLN A 820 -16.17 8.46 50.17
N GLY A 821 -16.41 7.24 50.68
CA GLY A 821 -16.78 6.10 49.87
C GLY A 821 -18.13 6.29 49.16
N LEU A 822 -19.11 6.91 49.80
CA LEU A 822 -20.42 7.20 49.20
C LEU A 822 -20.28 8.28 48.12
N PHE A 823 -19.54 9.35 48.39
CA PHE A 823 -19.26 10.43 47.41
C PHE A 823 -18.57 9.89 46.17
N GLN A 824 -17.53 9.10 46.36
CA GLN A 824 -16.75 8.50 45.29
C GLN A 824 -17.58 7.50 44.46
N SER A 825 -18.47 6.72 45.12
CA SER A 825 -19.37 5.81 44.39
C SER A 825 -20.35 6.56 43.49
N GLY A 826 -20.92 7.66 44.00
CA GLY A 826 -21.80 8.50 43.17
C GLY A 826 -21.13 9.06 41.95
N TRP A 827 -19.93 9.64 42.11
CA TRP A 827 -19.20 10.15 40.95
C TRP A 827 -18.66 9.07 40.04
N PHE A 828 -18.22 7.93 40.56
CA PHE A 828 -17.77 6.77 39.75
C PHE A 828 -18.86 6.34 38.76
N VAL A 829 -20.10 6.22 39.23
CA VAL A 829 -21.24 5.82 38.40
C VAL A 829 -21.54 6.90 37.35
N VAL A 830 -21.73 8.17 37.77
CA VAL A 830 -22.01 9.27 36.83
C VAL A 830 -20.91 9.42 35.82
N GLY A 831 -19.64 9.42 36.27
CA GLY A 831 -18.48 9.60 35.38
C GLY A 831 -18.39 8.49 34.33
N LEU A 832 -18.50 7.22 34.73
CA LEU A 832 -18.45 6.10 33.79
C LEU A 832 -19.62 6.13 32.80
N LEU A 833 -20.84 6.45 33.25
CA LEU A 833 -22.02 6.46 32.40
C LEU A 833 -21.99 7.65 31.42
N THR A 834 -21.63 8.86 31.86
CA THR A 834 -21.49 10.02 30.99
C THR A 834 -20.37 9.83 29.94
N GLN A 835 -19.21 9.25 30.34
CA GLN A 835 -18.11 8.92 29.43
C GLN A 835 -18.53 7.87 28.39
N THR A 836 -19.32 6.85 28.79
CA THR A 836 -19.81 5.85 27.86
C THR A 836 -20.93 6.42 26.98
N LEU A 837 -21.78 7.29 27.48
CA LEU A 837 -22.86 7.92 26.73
C LEU A 837 -22.34 8.89 25.68
N ILE A 838 -21.24 9.63 25.95
CA ILE A 838 -20.64 10.57 24.98
C ILE A 838 -20.24 9.86 23.69
N VAL A 839 -19.84 8.58 23.76
CA VAL A 839 -19.51 7.76 22.58
C VAL A 839 -20.67 7.79 21.59
N HIS A 840 -21.91 7.67 22.07
CA HIS A 840 -23.10 7.72 21.20
C HIS A 840 -23.43 9.15 20.77
N MET A 841 -23.18 10.15 21.61
CA MET A 841 -23.55 11.54 21.36
C MET A 841 -22.70 12.20 20.28
N ILE A 842 -21.39 11.91 20.25
CA ILE A 842 -20.44 12.59 19.33
C ILE A 842 -19.92 11.71 18.19
N ARG A 843 -20.40 10.47 18.05
CA ARG A 843 -20.05 9.59 16.91
C ARG A 843 -20.67 10.04 15.58
N THR A 844 -21.72 10.85 15.61
CA THR A 844 -22.53 11.26 14.45
C THR A 844 -22.90 12.74 14.55
N PRO A 845 -22.95 13.48 13.42
CA PRO A 845 -23.54 14.82 13.41
C PRO A 845 -25.05 14.83 13.67
N LYS A 846 -25.74 13.72 13.40
CA LYS A 846 -27.19 13.54 13.55
C LYS A 846 -27.61 13.41 15.01
N VAL A 847 -28.91 13.36 15.24
CA VAL A 847 -29.47 13.09 16.58
C VAL A 847 -29.26 11.61 16.92
N PRO A 848 -28.49 11.29 17.97
CA PRO A 848 -28.20 9.92 18.35
C PRO A 848 -29.48 9.16 18.69
N PHE A 849 -29.48 7.84 18.46
CA PHE A 849 -30.58 6.90 18.70
C PHE A 849 -31.84 7.13 17.86
N LEU A 850 -32.10 8.37 17.38
CA LEU A 850 -33.28 8.70 16.57
C LEU A 850 -32.96 8.69 15.07
N GLN A 851 -31.89 9.38 14.66
CA GLN A 851 -31.50 9.54 13.25
C GLN A 851 -30.30 8.68 12.85
N SER A 852 -29.46 8.32 13.80
CA SER A 852 -28.29 7.49 13.57
C SER A 852 -28.10 6.54 14.75
N ILE A 853 -28.21 5.25 14.50
CA ILE A 853 -28.06 4.18 15.49
C ILE A 853 -26.66 3.59 15.35
N ALA A 854 -25.99 3.38 16.48
CA ALA A 854 -24.69 2.71 16.51
C ALA A 854 -24.82 1.24 16.09
N ALA A 855 -23.71 0.68 15.62
CA ALA A 855 -23.69 -0.73 15.26
C ALA A 855 -23.94 -1.64 16.49
N PRO A 856 -24.62 -2.80 16.33
CA PRO A 856 -24.95 -3.70 17.44
C PRO A 856 -23.77 -4.06 18.36
N PRO A 857 -22.54 -4.32 17.87
CA PRO A 857 -21.39 -4.59 18.74
C PRO A 857 -21.04 -3.41 19.65
N LEU A 858 -21.19 -2.17 19.16
CA LEU A 858 -20.92 -0.98 19.96
C LEU A 858 -22.00 -0.76 21.01
N LEU A 859 -23.29 -0.93 20.64
CA LEU A 859 -24.40 -0.85 21.58
C LEU A 859 -24.29 -1.88 22.70
N LEU A 860 -23.95 -3.13 22.36
CA LEU A 860 -23.80 -4.20 23.32
C LEU A 860 -22.64 -3.95 24.27
N MET A 861 -21.49 -3.52 23.75
CA MET A 861 -20.30 -3.28 24.56
C MET A 861 -20.50 -2.09 25.52
N THR A 862 -21.01 -0.98 25.02
CA THR A 862 -21.29 0.21 25.84
C THR A 862 -22.38 -0.08 26.86
N GLY A 863 -23.46 -0.79 26.49
CA GLY A 863 -24.51 -1.20 27.38
C GLY A 863 -24.01 -2.13 28.50
N LEU A 864 -23.14 -3.07 28.17
CA LEU A 864 -22.52 -3.98 29.15
C LEU A 864 -21.67 -3.20 30.16
N ILE A 865 -20.84 -2.26 29.68
CA ILE A 865 -20.00 -1.45 30.56
C ILE A 865 -20.83 -0.52 31.46
N MET A 866 -21.90 0.07 30.92
CA MET A 866 -22.83 0.88 31.75
C MET A 866 -23.49 0.02 32.82
N ALA A 867 -23.91 -1.21 32.48
CA ALA A 867 -24.48 -2.14 33.47
C ALA A 867 -23.46 -2.55 34.55
N ILE A 868 -22.21 -2.84 34.15
CA ILE A 868 -21.11 -3.09 35.12
C ILE A 868 -20.89 -1.88 36.03
N GLY A 869 -20.86 -0.66 35.47
CA GLY A 869 -20.68 0.57 36.24
C GLY A 869 -21.73 0.79 37.30
N VAL A 870 -22.99 0.49 36.98
CA VAL A 870 -24.12 0.58 37.94
C VAL A 870 -24.04 -0.55 38.97
N ALA A 871 -23.70 -1.76 38.56
CA ALA A 871 -23.69 -2.95 39.42
C ALA A 871 -22.49 -2.97 40.38
N LEU A 872 -21.33 -2.40 40.00
CA LEU A 872 -20.10 -2.51 40.75
C LEU A 872 -20.21 -1.98 42.20
N PRO A 873 -20.75 -0.76 42.45
CA PRO A 873 -20.95 -0.28 43.82
C PRO A 873 -21.96 -1.08 44.64
N MET A 874 -22.88 -1.79 43.98
CA MET A 874 -23.93 -2.61 44.61
C MET A 874 -23.51 -4.08 44.80
N SER A 875 -22.33 -4.44 44.30
CA SER A 875 -21.83 -5.81 44.29
C SER A 875 -21.00 -6.13 45.51
N PRO A 876 -20.79 -7.42 45.89
CA PRO A 876 -19.84 -7.82 46.93
C PRO A 876 -18.39 -7.33 46.65
N LEU A 877 -18.07 -6.99 45.40
CA LEU A 877 -16.77 -6.49 44.97
C LEU A 877 -16.54 -5.02 45.38
N ALA A 878 -17.60 -4.26 45.73
CA ALA A 878 -17.51 -2.84 46.10
C ALA A 878 -16.47 -2.58 47.18
N GLY A 879 -16.38 -3.46 48.18
CA GLY A 879 -15.43 -3.32 49.27
C GLY A 879 -13.96 -3.38 48.87
N TYR A 880 -13.61 -4.11 47.74
CA TYR A 880 -12.26 -4.15 47.19
C TYR A 880 -11.85 -2.82 46.56
N PHE A 881 -12.84 -2.08 46.02
CA PHE A 881 -12.62 -0.78 45.39
C PHE A 881 -12.90 0.38 46.34
N LYS A 882 -13.18 0.10 47.62
CA LYS A 882 -13.61 1.09 48.61
C LYS A 882 -14.84 1.89 48.19
N LEU A 883 -15.72 1.27 47.40
CA LEU A 883 -17.00 1.82 46.96
C LEU A 883 -18.09 1.41 47.98
N GLN A 884 -19.13 2.23 48.06
CA GLN A 884 -20.30 1.98 48.91
C GLN A 884 -21.57 1.90 48.08
N ALA A 885 -22.54 1.12 48.52
CA ALA A 885 -23.85 1.02 47.89
C ALA A 885 -24.56 2.40 47.91
N LEU A 886 -25.08 2.77 46.75
CA LEU A 886 -25.78 4.05 46.58
C LEU A 886 -27.22 3.93 47.09
N PRO A 887 -27.74 4.98 47.77
CA PRO A 887 -29.11 4.98 48.27
C PRO A 887 -30.13 4.97 47.11
N ALA A 888 -31.34 4.43 47.34
CA ALA A 888 -32.38 4.35 46.32
C ALA A 888 -32.78 5.71 45.75
N GLY A 889 -32.72 6.77 46.55
CA GLY A 889 -32.99 8.14 46.10
C GLY A 889 -31.98 8.71 45.08
N TYR A 890 -30.82 8.08 44.89
CA TYR A 890 -29.79 8.54 43.96
C TYR A 890 -30.20 8.28 42.49
N TRP A 891 -30.90 7.22 42.22
CA TRP A 891 -31.20 6.77 40.88
C TRP A 891 -32.04 7.73 40.00
N PRO A 892 -33.08 8.41 40.53
CA PRO A 892 -33.81 9.43 39.79
C PRO A 892 -32.92 10.60 39.39
N PHE A 893 -32.02 11.05 40.24
CA PHE A 893 -31.04 12.12 39.95
C PHE A 893 -30.03 11.69 38.90
N LEU A 894 -29.56 10.45 38.95
CA LEU A 894 -28.69 9.89 37.90
C LEU A 894 -29.35 9.94 36.54
N VAL A 895 -30.61 9.50 36.43
CA VAL A 895 -31.38 9.58 35.16
C VAL A 895 -31.52 11.03 34.68
N ALA A 896 -31.82 11.96 35.59
CA ALA A 896 -31.93 13.38 35.27
C ALA A 896 -30.61 13.98 34.77
N ILE A 897 -29.47 13.60 35.38
CA ILE A 897 -28.12 14.02 34.97
C ILE A 897 -27.81 13.49 33.58
N LEU A 898 -28.03 12.22 33.33
CA LEU A 898 -27.78 11.59 32.02
C LEU A 898 -28.66 12.18 30.90
N PHE A 899 -29.92 12.44 31.21
CA PHE A 899 -30.85 13.10 30.27
C PHE A 899 -30.41 14.54 29.98
N GLY A 900 -30.12 15.33 31.02
CA GLY A 900 -29.59 16.69 30.88
C GLY A 900 -28.30 16.73 30.07
N TYR A 901 -27.39 15.78 30.33
CA TYR A 901 -26.15 15.61 29.57
C TYR A 901 -26.39 15.35 28.08
N ALA A 902 -27.32 14.43 27.76
CA ALA A 902 -27.67 14.12 26.38
C ALA A 902 -28.28 15.32 25.66
N VAL A 903 -29.18 16.06 26.31
CA VAL A 903 -29.83 17.27 25.76
C VAL A 903 -28.81 18.38 25.53
N LEU A 904 -27.99 18.71 26.51
CA LEU A 904 -26.99 19.79 26.43
C LEU A 904 -25.95 19.46 25.35
N THR A 905 -25.44 18.24 25.36
CA THR A 905 -24.46 17.79 24.35
C THR A 905 -25.04 17.88 22.93
N THR A 906 -26.31 17.49 22.75
CA THR A 906 -26.97 17.59 21.43
C THR A 906 -27.18 19.07 21.01
N ALA A 907 -27.58 19.96 21.93
CA ALA A 907 -27.74 21.37 21.64
C ALA A 907 -26.41 22.04 21.27
N LEU A 908 -25.36 21.81 22.05
CA LEU A 908 -24.01 22.32 21.79
C LEU A 908 -23.39 21.72 20.54
N LYS A 909 -23.64 20.45 20.24
CA LYS A 909 -23.24 19.81 18.97
C LYS A 909 -23.85 20.53 17.79
N ARG A 910 -25.15 20.87 17.81
CA ARG A 910 -25.79 21.63 16.73
C ARG A 910 -25.15 23.02 16.57
N PHE A 911 -24.85 23.71 17.68
CA PHE A 911 -24.12 24.96 17.65
C PHE A 911 -22.74 24.85 17.04
N TYR A 912 -21.96 23.81 17.45
CA TYR A 912 -20.63 23.54 16.92
C TYR A 912 -20.67 23.31 15.40
N ILE A 913 -21.61 22.47 14.94
CA ILE A 913 -21.78 22.16 13.51
C ILE A 913 -22.10 23.42 12.71
N ARG A 914 -22.97 24.29 13.22
CA ARG A 914 -23.31 25.55 12.52
C ARG A 914 -22.13 26.51 12.43
N ARG A 915 -21.25 26.52 13.43
CA ARG A 915 -20.14 27.49 13.52
C ARG A 915 -18.87 27.02 12.84
N TYR A 916 -18.56 25.74 12.95
CA TYR A 916 -17.27 25.16 12.53
C TYR A 916 -17.42 24.05 11.49
N GLY A 917 -18.61 23.57 11.22
CA GLY A 917 -18.84 22.37 10.42
C GLY A 917 -18.63 21.08 11.23
N TRP A 918 -18.81 19.95 10.60
CA TRP A 918 -18.50 18.64 11.14
C TRP A 918 -17.54 17.96 10.14
N GLN A 919 -16.27 17.93 10.47
CA GLN A 919 -15.24 17.29 9.64
C GLN A 919 -15.09 15.84 10.01
#